data_652c13020aa43e892bddec29bcf99c67
#
_entry.id   652c13020aa43e892bddec29bcf99c67
#
_cell.length_a   1.000
_cell.length_b   1.000
_cell.length_c   1.000
_cell.angle_alpha   90.00
_cell.angle_beta   90.00
_cell.angle_gamma   90.00
#
_symmetry.space_group_name_H-M   'P 1'
#
loop_
_entity.id
_entity.type
_entity.pdbx_description
1 polymer ?
#
loop_
_entity_poly.entity_id
_entity_poly.type
_entity_poly.pdbx_seq_one_letter_code
_entity_poly.pdbx_strand_id
1 'polypeptide(L)'
;MSLVEKLFGSFSDRELKKINPIAKQVLALEEKYAAMLDADLQAQTAVFKQQLADGKTTDDILPDAFAVCREAAWRVLGMKHFPVQVIGGIALHRGDISEMQTGEGKTLVATLPAYLNALTGEGVHVVTVNDYLAKRDSEWMGKLYRWLGLSVGLIAQGMDGDARRAAYAADITYGTNNEFGFDYLRDNMVTYKANMVQRGHAYAIVDEVDSILIDEARTPLIISGRGEDSSSLYTQVDRFVRTLRKSVVVELEDKVSTDEQTDGDYVVDEKHKTCTLTASGIKKAEAYFKVENLAAAENMTLAHHIDQAIKAYGVMQRDIDYVVKDGQVIIVDEFTGRLMIGRRYNEGLHQAIEAKEGVKIAAESKTLATITFQNYFRMYKKLSGMTGTAKTEATEFTEIYGLNIVTVPTNRPRQRIDYPDAIYKTVNGKYNAVIQQVLECHQKGQPVLVGTVSVEKSETLAKMLQKYTRDFNVLNAKNHEREAEIVAQAGKKGAITIATNMAGRGTDIMLGGNAEFMAKAQMRKEHFCENLLNPEKPEDADPAAVEMLLTEANGHGDTEDANILAARKRFDELYAQCKPQIDAEAEQVRAAGGLFIIGTERHESRRIDNQLRGRSGRQGDPGASRFYLSLEDDLMRLFGGDRVSSLMDTLKIDEDTPIENRMITNTLESAQKKLEGRNFEIRKNVLKYDDVMNQQREIICGQRRKVLDGEDISTEMHKMLRENIDSSCDQFLAGDVKDDWDFGALRRHYLGWLTTEEDLHYTVADFDAISRKGIADQLYDRGMKILSDKEQRYGAPIMRELERICLLKCVDRMWMDHIDNMDQLRQGIALRGYGQKDPVVEYRIEGFDMFDQMVDSIRESSVKMLLTIEIRQAGAAPKREQVAKPTGEGFVPGNGAPGAKGAPHGQPVRVIKIGRNDPCPCGSGLKWKKCTCAKYHPEGTSTNEN
;
A
#
# COMPACT_ATOMS: atom_id res chain seq x y z
N MET A 1 14.20 13.13 -29.77
CA MET A 1 13.47 12.41 -30.84
C MET A 1 14.47 11.69 -31.70
N SER A 2 14.32 10.37 -31.81
CA SER A 2 15.13 9.56 -32.71
C SER A 2 14.83 9.90 -34.18
N LEU A 3 15.73 9.55 -35.12
CA LEU A 3 15.49 9.76 -36.57
C LEU A 3 14.22 9.00 -37.03
N VAL A 4 13.91 7.89 -36.39
CA VAL A 4 12.73 7.07 -36.67
C VAL A 4 11.46 7.82 -36.22
N GLU A 5 11.47 8.49 -35.07
CA GLU A 5 10.35 9.28 -34.57
C GLU A 5 10.07 10.52 -35.43
N LYS A 6 11.12 11.10 -36.05
CA LYS A 6 10.95 12.21 -36.97
C LYS A 6 10.32 11.81 -38.31
N LEU A 7 10.52 10.56 -38.76
CA LEU A 7 10.00 10.05 -40.03
C LEU A 7 8.62 9.39 -39.89
N PHE A 8 8.36 8.70 -38.80
CA PHE A 8 7.13 7.87 -38.60
C PHE A 8 6.20 8.39 -37.53
N GLY A 9 6.53 9.48 -36.85
CA GLY A 9 5.80 9.97 -35.69
C GLY A 9 6.09 9.14 -34.42
N SER A 10 5.71 9.67 -33.25
CA SER A 10 5.79 8.96 -31.99
C SER A 10 4.80 7.78 -31.94
N PHE A 11 4.95 6.87 -30.94
CA PHE A 11 3.95 5.84 -30.67
C PHE A 11 2.55 6.46 -30.49
N SER A 12 2.45 7.50 -29.65
CA SER A 12 1.19 8.24 -29.42
C SER A 12 0.57 8.78 -30.70
N ASP A 13 1.36 9.33 -31.63
CA ASP A 13 0.84 9.87 -32.89
C ASP A 13 0.22 8.77 -33.77
N ARG A 14 0.80 7.57 -33.74
CA ARG A 14 0.28 6.43 -34.50
C ARG A 14 -1.01 5.90 -33.89
N GLU A 15 -1.06 5.78 -32.57
CA GLU A 15 -2.27 5.33 -31.87
C GLU A 15 -3.39 6.36 -31.98
N LEU A 16 -3.10 7.65 -31.85
CA LEU A 16 -4.10 8.71 -32.07
C LEU A 16 -4.71 8.66 -33.49
N LYS A 17 -3.94 8.28 -34.53
CA LYS A 17 -4.50 8.07 -35.88
C LYS A 17 -5.50 6.93 -35.94
N LYS A 18 -5.38 5.89 -35.10
CA LYS A 18 -6.33 4.78 -35.00
C LYS A 18 -7.53 5.13 -34.11
N ILE A 19 -7.32 5.91 -33.05
CA ILE A 19 -8.35 6.31 -32.07
C ILE A 19 -9.27 7.40 -32.63
N ASN A 20 -8.72 8.39 -33.34
CA ASN A 20 -9.49 9.53 -33.84
C ASN A 20 -10.70 9.16 -34.72
N PRO A 21 -10.63 8.17 -35.63
CA PRO A 21 -11.82 7.76 -36.40
C PRO A 21 -12.95 7.24 -35.52
N ILE A 22 -12.62 6.47 -34.49
CA ILE A 22 -13.59 5.91 -33.53
C ILE A 22 -14.20 7.04 -32.69
N ALA A 23 -13.38 7.97 -32.20
CA ALA A 23 -13.84 9.14 -31.46
C ALA A 23 -14.80 9.99 -32.32
N LYS A 24 -14.53 10.15 -33.60
CA LYS A 24 -15.44 10.83 -34.52
C LYS A 24 -16.77 10.09 -34.69
N GLN A 25 -16.76 8.76 -34.72
CA GLN A 25 -17.99 7.97 -34.76
C GLN A 25 -18.84 8.19 -33.50
N VAL A 26 -18.22 8.16 -32.32
CA VAL A 26 -18.86 8.46 -31.03
C VAL A 26 -19.54 9.84 -31.07
N LEU A 27 -18.82 10.86 -31.53
CA LEU A 27 -19.32 12.23 -31.60
C LEU A 27 -20.45 12.39 -32.64
N ALA A 28 -20.39 11.64 -33.73
CA ALA A 28 -21.43 11.67 -34.77
C ALA A 28 -22.76 11.06 -34.29
N LEU A 29 -22.74 10.24 -33.25
CA LEU A 29 -23.94 9.64 -32.62
C LEU A 29 -24.64 10.59 -31.63
N GLU A 30 -24.14 11.79 -31.41
CA GLU A 30 -24.67 12.74 -30.43
C GLU A 30 -26.14 13.05 -30.66
N GLU A 31 -26.52 13.44 -31.87
CA GLU A 31 -27.90 13.80 -32.19
C GLU A 31 -28.87 12.61 -32.00
N LYS A 32 -28.44 11.40 -32.34
CA LYS A 32 -29.22 10.16 -32.15
C LYS A 32 -29.61 9.96 -30.69
N TYR A 33 -28.64 10.05 -29.77
CA TYR A 33 -28.89 9.76 -28.36
C TYR A 33 -29.44 10.95 -27.58
N ALA A 34 -29.17 12.19 -28.01
CA ALA A 34 -29.79 13.39 -27.45
C ALA A 34 -31.30 13.46 -27.71
N ALA A 35 -31.80 12.89 -28.82
CA ALA A 35 -33.20 12.84 -29.15
C ALA A 35 -33.99 11.76 -28.38
N MET A 36 -33.33 10.82 -27.71
CA MET A 36 -33.98 9.74 -26.95
C MET A 36 -34.56 10.25 -25.63
N LEU A 37 -35.68 9.65 -25.20
CA LEU A 37 -36.19 9.85 -23.85
C LEU A 37 -35.30 9.15 -22.82
N ASP A 38 -35.36 9.57 -21.55
CA ASP A 38 -34.55 8.99 -20.47
C ASP A 38 -34.72 7.48 -20.35
N ALA A 39 -35.97 6.99 -20.41
CA ALA A 39 -36.26 5.56 -20.33
C ALA A 39 -35.64 4.77 -21.50
N ASP A 40 -35.67 5.34 -22.73
CA ASP A 40 -35.09 4.70 -23.90
C ASP A 40 -33.56 4.68 -23.85
N LEU A 41 -32.94 5.74 -23.31
CA LEU A 41 -31.51 5.85 -23.14
C LEU A 41 -31.02 4.87 -22.07
N GLN A 42 -31.73 4.73 -20.96
CA GLN A 42 -31.44 3.74 -19.90
C GLN A 42 -31.56 2.30 -20.43
N ALA A 43 -32.58 2.03 -21.25
CA ALA A 43 -32.82 0.72 -21.87
C ALA A 43 -31.66 0.26 -22.78
N GLN A 44 -30.84 1.20 -23.29
CA GLN A 44 -29.67 0.83 -24.13
C GLN A 44 -28.71 -0.08 -23.41
N THR A 45 -28.56 0.03 -22.09
CA THR A 45 -27.71 -0.86 -21.28
C THR A 45 -28.12 -2.33 -21.45
N ALA A 46 -29.41 -2.64 -21.40
CA ALA A 46 -29.92 -3.99 -21.62
C ALA A 46 -29.69 -4.45 -23.08
N VAL A 47 -29.87 -3.55 -24.05
CA VAL A 47 -29.57 -3.84 -25.45
C VAL A 47 -28.11 -4.19 -25.68
N PHE A 48 -27.18 -3.45 -25.08
CA PHE A 48 -25.76 -3.75 -25.21
C PHE A 48 -25.38 -5.07 -24.52
N LYS A 49 -25.91 -5.35 -23.33
CA LYS A 49 -25.69 -6.65 -22.65
C LYS A 49 -26.21 -7.81 -23.54
N GLN A 50 -27.36 -7.65 -24.21
CA GLN A 50 -27.86 -8.66 -25.12
C GLN A 50 -26.96 -8.81 -26.35
N GLN A 51 -26.48 -7.72 -26.95
CA GLN A 51 -25.56 -7.79 -28.09
C GLN A 51 -24.25 -8.51 -27.76
N LEU A 52 -23.72 -8.32 -26.53
CA LEU A 52 -22.55 -9.07 -26.04
C LEU A 52 -22.88 -10.57 -25.88
N ALA A 53 -24.06 -10.89 -25.34
CA ALA A 53 -24.52 -12.29 -25.24
C ALA A 53 -24.71 -12.95 -26.62
N ASP A 54 -25.10 -12.17 -27.64
CA ASP A 54 -25.24 -12.60 -29.03
C ASP A 54 -23.88 -12.73 -29.76
N GLY A 55 -22.74 -12.47 -29.08
CA GLY A 55 -21.40 -12.69 -29.59
C GLY A 55 -20.69 -11.46 -30.19
N LYS A 56 -21.27 -10.25 -30.07
CA LYS A 56 -20.51 -9.03 -30.38
C LYS A 56 -19.42 -8.79 -29.34
N THR A 57 -18.36 -8.13 -29.75
CA THR A 57 -17.28 -7.69 -28.88
C THR A 57 -17.56 -6.34 -28.23
N THR A 58 -16.81 -5.99 -27.18
CA THR A 58 -16.85 -4.65 -26.59
C THR A 58 -16.43 -3.57 -27.58
N ASP A 59 -15.51 -3.87 -28.51
CA ASP A 59 -15.09 -2.95 -29.57
C ASP A 59 -16.22 -2.66 -30.59
N ASP A 60 -17.07 -3.65 -30.90
CA ASP A 60 -18.19 -3.47 -31.82
C ASP A 60 -19.26 -2.52 -31.29
N ILE A 61 -19.48 -2.53 -29.98
CA ILE A 61 -20.51 -1.68 -29.33
C ILE A 61 -19.93 -0.38 -28.77
N LEU A 62 -18.59 -0.21 -28.76
CA LEU A 62 -17.91 0.93 -28.15
C LEU A 62 -18.47 2.30 -28.62
N PRO A 63 -18.67 2.57 -29.94
CA PRO A 63 -19.15 3.89 -30.36
C PRO A 63 -20.49 4.24 -29.77
N ASP A 64 -21.45 3.31 -29.79
CA ASP A 64 -22.79 3.50 -29.27
C ASP A 64 -22.78 3.59 -27.73
N ALA A 65 -22.04 2.71 -27.03
CA ALA A 65 -21.96 2.72 -25.57
C ALA A 65 -21.32 4.01 -25.03
N PHE A 66 -20.23 4.49 -25.68
CA PHE A 66 -19.62 5.76 -25.30
C PHE A 66 -20.55 6.96 -25.57
N ALA A 67 -21.30 6.95 -26.67
CA ALA A 67 -22.24 8.01 -26.97
C ALA A 67 -23.40 8.04 -25.95
N VAL A 68 -23.93 6.87 -25.54
CA VAL A 68 -24.93 6.75 -24.47
C VAL A 68 -24.39 7.26 -23.13
N CYS A 69 -23.19 6.81 -22.74
CA CYS A 69 -22.56 7.26 -21.49
C CYS A 69 -22.31 8.78 -21.50
N ARG A 70 -21.87 9.33 -22.63
CA ARG A 70 -21.62 10.77 -22.81
C ARG A 70 -22.91 11.60 -22.68
N GLU A 71 -24.01 11.16 -23.26
CA GLU A 71 -25.32 11.83 -23.15
C GLU A 71 -25.88 11.68 -21.72
N ALA A 72 -25.77 10.50 -21.12
CA ALA A 72 -26.19 10.27 -19.75
C ALA A 72 -25.37 11.16 -18.76
N ALA A 73 -24.07 11.31 -18.97
CA ALA A 73 -23.24 12.21 -18.15
C ALA A 73 -23.72 13.67 -18.26
N TRP A 74 -24.11 14.10 -19.42
CA TRP A 74 -24.70 15.43 -19.61
C TRP A 74 -26.02 15.62 -18.85
N ARG A 75 -26.92 14.64 -18.92
CA ARG A 75 -28.22 14.72 -18.22
C ARG A 75 -28.12 14.62 -16.72
N VAL A 76 -27.30 13.70 -16.24
CA VAL A 76 -27.21 13.37 -14.81
C VAL A 76 -26.23 14.27 -14.03
N LEU A 77 -25.06 14.55 -14.64
CA LEU A 77 -23.97 15.29 -13.98
C LEU A 77 -23.86 16.74 -14.48
N GLY A 78 -24.56 17.12 -15.56
CA GLY A 78 -24.37 18.42 -16.23
C GLY A 78 -23.01 18.54 -16.92
N MET A 79 -22.28 17.42 -17.10
CA MET A 79 -20.94 17.38 -17.68
C MET A 79 -20.92 16.55 -18.96
N LYS A 80 -20.60 17.19 -20.06
CA LYS A 80 -20.47 16.52 -21.34
C LYS A 80 -19.02 16.29 -21.69
N HIS A 81 -18.64 15.05 -21.98
CA HIS A 81 -17.26 14.73 -22.33
C HIS A 81 -16.79 15.50 -23.55
N PHE A 82 -15.61 16.10 -23.46
CA PHE A 82 -14.94 16.74 -24.58
C PHE A 82 -14.40 15.71 -25.58
N PRO A 83 -14.18 16.08 -26.84
CA PRO A 83 -13.59 15.16 -27.83
C PRO A 83 -12.27 14.52 -27.37
N VAL A 84 -11.41 15.29 -26.70
CA VAL A 84 -10.14 14.78 -26.12
C VAL A 84 -10.36 13.77 -24.99
N GLN A 85 -11.43 13.92 -24.22
CA GLN A 85 -11.81 12.98 -23.17
C GLN A 85 -12.33 11.66 -23.74
N VAL A 86 -13.06 11.69 -24.85
CA VAL A 86 -13.45 10.49 -25.59
C VAL A 86 -12.22 9.74 -26.11
N ILE A 87 -11.21 10.45 -26.64
CA ILE A 87 -9.93 9.85 -27.05
C ILE A 87 -9.25 9.17 -25.86
N GLY A 88 -9.19 9.84 -24.71
CA GLY A 88 -8.63 9.27 -23.47
C GLY A 88 -9.36 8.02 -23.02
N GLY A 89 -10.70 8.01 -23.08
CA GLY A 89 -11.51 6.85 -22.74
C GLY A 89 -11.28 5.65 -23.66
N ILE A 90 -11.08 5.87 -24.97
CA ILE A 90 -10.74 4.81 -25.93
C ILE A 90 -9.35 4.24 -25.63
N ALA A 91 -8.36 5.09 -25.29
CA ALA A 91 -7.02 4.63 -24.92
C ALA A 91 -7.09 3.73 -23.67
N LEU A 92 -7.84 4.12 -22.64
CA LEU A 92 -8.06 3.30 -21.44
C LEU A 92 -8.75 1.97 -21.79
N HIS A 93 -9.77 1.98 -22.64
CA HIS A 93 -10.45 0.74 -23.05
C HIS A 93 -9.50 -0.25 -23.74
N ARG A 94 -8.50 0.26 -24.47
CA ARG A 94 -7.50 -0.56 -25.15
C ARG A 94 -6.44 -1.15 -24.23
N GLY A 95 -6.44 -0.80 -22.95
CA GLY A 95 -5.42 -1.25 -22.00
C GLY A 95 -4.14 -0.41 -22.07
N ASP A 96 -4.23 0.85 -22.48
CA ASP A 96 -3.12 1.79 -22.50
C ASP A 96 -3.20 2.79 -21.33
N ILE A 97 -2.11 3.52 -21.08
CA ILE A 97 -2.10 4.68 -20.19
C ILE A 97 -2.54 5.91 -20.99
N SER A 98 -3.64 6.52 -20.54
CA SER A 98 -4.09 7.82 -21.03
C SER A 98 -3.35 8.94 -20.31
N GLU A 99 -2.29 9.49 -20.94
CA GLU A 99 -1.60 10.64 -20.38
C GLU A 99 -2.33 11.93 -20.74
N MET A 100 -3.10 12.44 -19.76
CA MET A 100 -3.85 13.69 -19.86
C MET A 100 -3.35 14.66 -18.81
N GLN A 101 -3.15 15.92 -19.18
CA GLN A 101 -2.68 16.93 -18.24
C GLN A 101 -3.61 17.06 -17.02
N THR A 102 -3.04 17.47 -15.90
CA THR A 102 -3.81 17.71 -14.68
C THR A 102 -4.90 18.76 -14.94
N GLY A 103 -6.13 18.52 -14.47
CA GLY A 103 -7.26 19.39 -14.70
C GLY A 103 -8.05 19.12 -15.99
N GLU A 104 -7.68 18.11 -16.81
CA GLU A 104 -8.43 17.72 -18.03
C GLU A 104 -9.64 16.82 -17.73
N GLY A 105 -10.00 16.59 -16.46
CA GLY A 105 -11.20 15.84 -16.07
C GLY A 105 -11.06 14.33 -16.24
N LYS A 106 -9.92 13.76 -15.86
CA LYS A 106 -9.63 12.31 -15.92
C LYS A 106 -10.70 11.44 -15.24
N THR A 107 -11.23 11.88 -14.09
CA THR A 107 -12.30 11.19 -13.37
C THR A 107 -13.54 10.96 -14.27
N LEU A 108 -13.92 11.96 -15.06
CA LEU A 108 -15.02 11.84 -16.01
C LEU A 108 -14.65 10.92 -17.18
N VAL A 109 -13.41 10.98 -17.66
CA VAL A 109 -12.91 10.11 -18.76
C VAL A 109 -13.03 8.64 -18.39
N ALA A 110 -12.71 8.27 -17.16
CA ALA A 110 -12.81 6.90 -16.68
C ALA A 110 -14.22 6.32 -16.75
N THR A 111 -15.27 7.17 -16.78
CA THR A 111 -16.65 6.69 -16.86
C THR A 111 -16.96 5.96 -18.16
N LEU A 112 -16.35 6.36 -19.26
CA LEU A 112 -16.58 5.76 -20.59
C LEU A 112 -16.11 4.29 -20.64
N PRO A 113 -14.83 3.95 -20.38
CA PRO A 113 -14.39 2.58 -20.41
C PRO A 113 -14.94 1.76 -19.23
N ALA A 114 -15.20 2.37 -18.05
CA ALA A 114 -15.81 1.67 -16.94
C ALA A 114 -17.23 1.19 -17.30
N TYR A 115 -18.07 2.06 -17.86
CA TYR A 115 -19.40 1.69 -18.34
C TYR A 115 -19.33 0.55 -19.35
N LEU A 116 -18.54 0.72 -20.42
CA LEU A 116 -18.44 -0.28 -21.50
C LEU A 116 -18.01 -1.66 -21.00
N ASN A 117 -16.96 -1.70 -20.18
CA ASN A 117 -16.42 -3.00 -19.70
C ASN A 117 -17.31 -3.61 -18.60
N ALA A 118 -18.03 -2.81 -17.82
CA ALA A 118 -18.99 -3.32 -16.84
C ALA A 118 -20.17 -4.08 -17.47
N LEU A 119 -20.50 -3.80 -18.76
CA LEU A 119 -21.54 -4.52 -19.49
C LEU A 119 -21.24 -6.00 -19.67
N THR A 120 -20.00 -6.43 -19.58
CA THR A 120 -19.61 -7.85 -19.65
C THR A 120 -20.05 -8.66 -18.42
N GLY A 121 -20.35 -8.00 -17.30
CA GLY A 121 -20.70 -8.64 -16.03
C GLY A 121 -19.50 -9.20 -15.24
N GLU A 122 -18.27 -9.11 -15.78
CA GLU A 122 -17.06 -9.61 -15.09
C GLU A 122 -16.57 -8.67 -13.97
N GLY A 123 -17.03 -7.43 -13.94
CA GLY A 123 -16.67 -6.40 -12.96
C GLY A 123 -15.48 -5.53 -13.38
N VAL A 124 -15.57 -4.26 -13.00
CA VAL A 124 -14.54 -3.26 -13.25
C VAL A 124 -14.08 -2.68 -11.92
N HIS A 125 -12.77 -2.64 -11.70
CA HIS A 125 -12.16 -1.98 -10.54
C HIS A 125 -11.62 -0.62 -10.94
N VAL A 126 -12.02 0.43 -10.24
CA VAL A 126 -11.46 1.79 -10.38
C VAL A 126 -10.60 2.05 -9.16
N VAL A 127 -9.29 2.09 -9.37
CA VAL A 127 -8.29 2.15 -8.29
C VAL A 127 -7.84 3.58 -8.09
N THR A 128 -7.91 4.08 -6.87
CA THR A 128 -7.48 5.42 -6.48
C THR A 128 -6.38 5.39 -5.44
N VAL A 129 -5.72 6.53 -5.22
CA VAL A 129 -4.59 6.64 -4.27
C VAL A 129 -5.02 6.79 -2.81
N ASN A 130 -6.29 7.09 -2.51
CA ASN A 130 -6.77 7.23 -1.14
C ASN A 130 -8.29 7.06 -1.03
N ASP A 131 -8.76 6.78 0.20
CA ASP A 131 -10.17 6.53 0.51
C ASP A 131 -11.08 7.74 0.24
N TYR A 132 -10.58 8.96 0.43
CA TYR A 132 -11.34 10.17 0.14
C TYR A 132 -11.74 10.25 -1.34
N LEU A 133 -10.78 10.02 -2.24
CA LEU A 133 -11.05 10.02 -3.68
C LEU A 133 -11.92 8.83 -4.08
N ALA A 134 -11.68 7.64 -3.51
CA ALA A 134 -12.51 6.47 -3.78
C ALA A 134 -13.97 6.73 -3.42
N LYS A 135 -14.24 7.30 -2.22
CA LYS A 135 -15.59 7.67 -1.78
C LYS A 135 -16.20 8.74 -2.67
N ARG A 136 -15.50 9.86 -2.87
CA ARG A 136 -16.01 10.98 -3.70
C ARG A 136 -16.39 10.53 -5.10
N ASP A 137 -15.50 9.79 -5.76
CA ASP A 137 -15.67 9.43 -7.16
C ASP A 137 -16.71 8.31 -7.33
N SER A 138 -16.80 7.36 -6.40
CA SER A 138 -17.84 6.33 -6.39
C SER A 138 -19.25 6.91 -6.19
N GLU A 139 -19.38 7.97 -5.40
CA GLU A 139 -20.65 8.66 -5.21
C GLU A 139 -21.01 9.53 -6.41
N TRP A 140 -20.07 10.36 -6.83
CA TRP A 140 -20.30 11.35 -7.89
C TRP A 140 -20.50 10.69 -9.27
N MET A 141 -19.54 9.88 -9.73
CA MET A 141 -19.67 9.14 -10.99
C MET A 141 -20.67 7.99 -10.85
N GLY A 142 -20.85 7.46 -9.65
CA GLY A 142 -21.84 6.44 -9.35
C GLY A 142 -23.28 6.85 -9.69
N LYS A 143 -23.63 8.15 -9.63
CA LYS A 143 -24.95 8.61 -10.09
C LYS A 143 -25.18 8.27 -11.56
N LEU A 144 -24.18 8.51 -12.41
CA LEU A 144 -24.21 8.18 -13.81
C LEU A 144 -24.43 6.68 -14.06
N TYR A 145 -23.63 5.85 -13.38
CA TYR A 145 -23.71 4.40 -13.58
C TYR A 145 -25.04 3.83 -13.11
N ARG A 146 -25.52 4.25 -11.90
CA ARG A 146 -26.80 3.80 -11.36
C ARG A 146 -27.97 4.24 -12.27
N TRP A 147 -27.92 5.48 -12.80
CA TRP A 147 -28.92 5.96 -13.74
C TRP A 147 -28.95 5.13 -15.04
N LEU A 148 -27.79 4.63 -15.49
CA LEU A 148 -27.66 3.69 -16.61
C LEU A 148 -27.98 2.23 -16.24
N GLY A 149 -28.39 1.95 -14.99
CA GLY A 149 -28.78 0.61 -14.53
C GLY A 149 -27.64 -0.31 -14.12
N LEU A 150 -26.46 0.25 -13.78
CA LEU A 150 -25.32 -0.49 -13.24
C LEU A 150 -25.18 -0.28 -11.74
N SER A 151 -24.72 -1.32 -11.04
CA SER A 151 -24.41 -1.27 -9.61
C SER A 151 -22.99 -0.73 -9.35
N VAL A 152 -22.84 0.00 -8.24
CA VAL A 152 -21.56 0.61 -7.84
C VAL A 152 -21.25 0.24 -6.38
N GLY A 153 -20.07 -0.31 -6.17
CA GLY A 153 -19.52 -0.65 -4.85
C GLY A 153 -18.34 0.26 -4.48
N LEU A 154 -18.13 0.42 -3.19
CA LEU A 154 -16.97 1.11 -2.62
C LEU A 154 -16.31 0.20 -1.60
N ILE A 155 -14.98 0.05 -1.70
CA ILE A 155 -14.13 -0.60 -0.71
C ILE A 155 -13.38 0.48 0.05
N ALA A 156 -13.61 0.55 1.36
CA ALA A 156 -12.97 1.48 2.26
C ALA A 156 -12.43 0.77 3.51
N GLN A 157 -11.55 1.44 4.23
CA GLN A 157 -11.00 0.91 5.46
C GLN A 157 -12.09 0.68 6.52
N GLY A 158 -11.99 -0.41 7.28
CA GLY A 158 -12.92 -0.74 8.38
C GLY A 158 -14.21 -1.45 7.98
N MET A 159 -14.45 -1.73 6.70
CA MET A 159 -15.60 -2.51 6.25
C MET A 159 -15.50 -3.98 6.67
N ASP A 160 -16.63 -4.57 7.03
CA ASP A 160 -16.74 -6.00 7.29
C ASP A 160 -16.73 -6.85 5.99
N GLY A 161 -16.60 -8.17 6.15
CA GLY A 161 -16.51 -9.09 5.00
C GLY A 161 -17.79 -9.15 4.16
N ASP A 162 -18.98 -8.98 4.75
CA ASP A 162 -20.24 -9.04 4.03
C ASP A 162 -20.42 -7.79 3.15
N ALA A 163 -20.13 -6.63 3.71
CA ALA A 163 -20.16 -5.36 2.97
C ALA A 163 -19.13 -5.36 1.83
N ARG A 164 -17.91 -5.89 2.06
CA ARG A 164 -16.89 -6.04 1.00
C ARG A 164 -17.37 -6.97 -0.11
N ARG A 165 -17.94 -8.13 0.21
CA ARG A 165 -18.51 -9.05 -0.81
C ARG A 165 -19.58 -8.37 -1.65
N ALA A 166 -20.49 -7.64 -1.02
CA ALA A 166 -21.53 -6.89 -1.73
C ALA A 166 -20.93 -5.82 -2.66
N ALA A 167 -19.88 -5.12 -2.21
CA ALA A 167 -19.19 -4.11 -3.01
C ALA A 167 -18.44 -4.72 -4.19
N TYR A 168 -17.74 -5.86 -4.02
CA TYR A 168 -17.09 -6.57 -5.14
C TYR A 168 -18.09 -7.25 -6.08
N ALA A 169 -19.28 -7.58 -5.64
CA ALA A 169 -20.34 -8.11 -6.51
C ALA A 169 -20.94 -7.05 -7.44
N ALA A 170 -20.72 -5.77 -7.18
CA ALA A 170 -21.19 -4.67 -8.03
C ALA A 170 -20.51 -4.70 -9.42
N ASP A 171 -21.15 -4.09 -10.43
CA ASP A 171 -20.62 -4.00 -11.78
C ASP A 171 -19.34 -3.16 -11.84
N ILE A 172 -19.27 -2.11 -11.02
CA ILE A 172 -18.10 -1.21 -10.90
C ILE A 172 -17.77 -1.05 -9.42
N THR A 173 -16.51 -1.32 -9.03
CA THR A 173 -16.04 -1.22 -7.65
C THR A 173 -14.91 -0.20 -7.56
N TYR A 174 -15.08 0.81 -6.70
CA TYR A 174 -14.07 1.79 -6.36
C TYR A 174 -13.33 1.36 -5.09
N GLY A 175 -12.05 1.68 -5.00
CA GLY A 175 -11.25 1.43 -3.80
C GLY A 175 -9.82 1.90 -3.98
N THR A 176 -9.01 1.78 -2.91
CA THR A 176 -7.59 2.09 -2.99
C THR A 176 -6.79 0.87 -3.42
N ASN A 177 -5.62 1.11 -4.02
CA ASN A 177 -4.66 0.06 -4.37
C ASN A 177 -4.33 -0.87 -3.19
N ASN A 178 -4.17 -0.29 -2.00
CA ASN A 178 -3.88 -1.03 -0.77
C ASN A 178 -5.03 -1.96 -0.38
N GLU A 179 -6.26 -1.47 -0.34
CA GLU A 179 -7.42 -2.27 0.06
C GLU A 179 -7.66 -3.44 -0.91
N PHE A 180 -7.57 -3.19 -2.23
CA PHE A 180 -7.68 -4.26 -3.22
C PHE A 180 -6.60 -5.33 -3.05
N GLY A 181 -5.35 -4.92 -2.84
CA GLY A 181 -4.25 -5.86 -2.66
C GLY A 181 -4.31 -6.60 -1.32
N PHE A 182 -4.70 -5.94 -0.22
CA PHE A 182 -4.90 -6.60 1.06
C PHE A 182 -6.09 -7.56 1.05
N ASP A 183 -7.17 -7.24 0.35
CA ASP A 183 -8.30 -8.16 0.19
C ASP A 183 -7.90 -9.41 -0.59
N TYR A 184 -7.07 -9.27 -1.64
CA TYR A 184 -6.48 -10.40 -2.33
C TYR A 184 -5.65 -11.29 -1.40
N LEU A 185 -4.80 -10.71 -0.57
CA LEU A 185 -4.00 -11.47 0.39
C LEU A 185 -4.90 -12.17 1.42
N ARG A 186 -5.92 -11.48 1.95
CA ARG A 186 -6.89 -12.06 2.89
C ARG A 186 -7.68 -13.22 2.27
N ASP A 187 -8.11 -13.10 1.02
CA ASP A 187 -8.83 -14.15 0.29
C ASP A 187 -7.99 -15.42 0.13
N ASN A 188 -6.66 -15.27 0.01
CA ASN A 188 -5.75 -16.40 -0.04
C ASN A 188 -5.45 -17.04 1.33
N MET A 189 -6.03 -16.51 2.41
CA MET A 189 -5.87 -17.03 3.77
C MET A 189 -7.17 -17.61 4.36
N VAL A 190 -8.32 -17.46 3.67
CA VAL A 190 -9.61 -17.97 4.17
C VAL A 190 -9.73 -19.50 3.99
N THR A 191 -10.42 -20.16 4.90
CA THR A 191 -10.64 -21.61 4.87
C THR A 191 -11.94 -22.01 4.19
N TYR A 192 -12.84 -21.07 3.92
CA TYR A 192 -14.14 -21.30 3.26
C TYR A 192 -14.34 -20.31 2.12
N LYS A 193 -14.81 -20.82 0.96
CA LYS A 193 -15.13 -19.99 -0.21
C LYS A 193 -16.12 -18.86 0.11
N ALA A 194 -17.09 -19.11 0.98
CA ALA A 194 -18.07 -18.11 1.42
C ALA A 194 -17.44 -16.90 2.12
N ASN A 195 -16.22 -17.03 2.64
CA ASN A 195 -15.49 -15.94 3.28
C ASN A 195 -14.65 -15.11 2.32
N MET A 196 -14.47 -15.56 1.08
CA MET A 196 -13.80 -14.77 0.04
C MET A 196 -14.64 -13.55 -0.32
N VAL A 197 -13.98 -12.44 -0.57
CA VAL A 197 -14.65 -11.17 -0.91
C VAL A 197 -14.52 -10.83 -2.40
N GLN A 198 -13.38 -11.10 -3.02
CA GLN A 198 -13.12 -10.80 -4.42
C GLN A 198 -13.65 -11.91 -5.35
N ARG A 199 -14.18 -11.53 -6.51
CA ARG A 199 -14.67 -12.48 -7.52
C ARG A 199 -13.71 -12.71 -8.70
N GLY A 200 -12.71 -11.85 -8.90
CA GLY A 200 -11.72 -11.97 -9.97
C GLY A 200 -11.11 -10.62 -10.38
N HIS A 201 -10.20 -10.70 -11.35
CA HIS A 201 -9.40 -9.55 -11.83
C HIS A 201 -9.63 -9.38 -13.34
N ALA A 202 -10.80 -8.88 -13.74
CA ALA A 202 -11.14 -8.72 -15.15
C ALA A 202 -10.54 -7.44 -15.73
N TYR A 203 -10.92 -6.27 -15.22
CA TYR A 203 -10.43 -4.99 -15.71
C TYR A 203 -10.17 -4.02 -14.57
N ALA A 204 -9.01 -3.36 -14.59
CA ALA A 204 -8.71 -2.26 -13.69
C ALA A 204 -8.36 -0.99 -14.44
N ILE A 205 -8.92 0.13 -13.96
CA ILE A 205 -8.55 1.50 -14.34
C ILE A 205 -7.84 2.10 -13.14
N VAL A 206 -6.55 2.40 -13.28
CA VAL A 206 -5.73 2.97 -12.20
C VAL A 206 -5.63 4.48 -12.37
N ASP A 207 -6.23 5.24 -11.45
CA ASP A 207 -6.07 6.70 -11.41
C ASP A 207 -4.73 7.06 -10.76
N GLU A 208 -4.09 8.10 -11.28
CA GLU A 208 -2.73 8.48 -10.90
C GLU A 208 -1.77 7.26 -10.97
N VAL A 209 -1.79 6.57 -12.11
CA VAL A 209 -1.10 5.29 -12.33
C VAL A 209 0.40 5.33 -12.05
N ASP A 210 1.04 6.46 -12.23
CA ASP A 210 2.45 6.68 -11.93
C ASP A 210 2.74 6.72 -10.41
N SER A 211 1.79 7.17 -9.58
CA SER A 211 1.93 7.06 -8.13
C SER A 211 1.85 5.61 -7.68
N ILE A 212 0.83 4.92 -8.15
CA ILE A 212 0.52 3.56 -7.67
C ILE A 212 1.54 2.54 -8.21
N LEU A 213 1.82 2.58 -9.52
CA LEU A 213 2.64 1.55 -10.16
C LEU A 213 4.15 1.86 -10.17
N ILE A 214 4.56 3.09 -9.87
CA ILE A 214 5.98 3.46 -9.82
C ILE A 214 6.40 3.83 -8.38
N ASP A 215 5.76 4.84 -7.75
CA ASP A 215 6.20 5.32 -6.44
C ASP A 215 5.93 4.33 -5.33
N GLU A 216 4.68 3.89 -5.19
CA GLU A 216 4.28 2.95 -4.15
C GLU A 216 4.75 1.52 -4.43
N ALA A 217 5.13 1.22 -5.68
CA ALA A 217 5.58 -0.11 -6.08
C ALA A 217 7.02 -0.47 -5.63
N ARG A 218 7.63 0.31 -4.76
CA ARG A 218 8.93 0.01 -4.12
C ARG A 218 8.81 -0.98 -2.97
N THR A 219 7.66 -1.02 -2.31
CA THR A 219 7.42 -1.90 -1.16
C THR A 219 6.26 -2.84 -1.45
N PRO A 220 6.39 -4.14 -1.12
CA PRO A 220 5.29 -5.08 -1.27
C PRO A 220 4.20 -4.82 -0.23
N LEU A 221 3.00 -5.33 -0.51
CA LEU A 221 1.94 -5.48 0.48
C LEU A 221 2.25 -6.69 1.34
N ILE A 222 2.20 -6.53 2.67
CA ILE A 222 2.54 -7.58 3.62
C ILE A 222 1.44 -7.68 4.68
N ILE A 223 0.95 -8.88 4.91
CA ILE A 223 0.16 -9.22 6.09
C ILE A 223 1.12 -9.88 7.08
N SER A 224 1.26 -9.28 8.27
CA SER A 224 2.14 -9.78 9.32
C SER A 224 1.34 -10.36 10.48
N GLY A 225 1.87 -11.42 11.07
CA GLY A 225 1.44 -11.96 12.34
C GLY A 225 2.46 -11.69 13.45
N ARG A 226 2.12 -12.08 14.68
CA ARG A 226 3.03 -11.94 15.82
C ARG A 226 4.18 -12.93 15.69
N GLY A 227 5.41 -12.45 15.65
CA GLY A 227 6.65 -13.23 15.68
C GLY A 227 7.19 -13.40 17.09
N GLU A 228 8.48 -13.72 17.20
CA GLU A 228 9.20 -13.90 18.44
C GLU A 228 9.42 -12.58 19.19
N ASP A 229 9.60 -12.65 20.51
CA ASP A 229 9.84 -11.47 21.34
C ASP A 229 11.36 -11.25 21.54
N SER A 230 11.98 -10.51 20.63
CA SER A 230 13.41 -10.18 20.64
C SER A 230 13.71 -8.78 21.21
N SER A 231 12.76 -8.15 21.88
CA SER A 231 12.87 -6.77 22.40
C SER A 231 14.11 -6.49 23.25
N SER A 232 14.60 -7.51 23.98
CA SER A 232 15.81 -7.40 24.80
C SER A 232 17.08 -7.24 23.95
N LEU A 233 17.17 -7.93 22.80
CA LEU A 233 18.33 -7.88 21.92
C LEU A 233 18.42 -6.51 21.22
N TYR A 234 17.31 -5.96 20.74
CA TYR A 234 17.28 -4.59 20.18
C TYR A 234 17.79 -3.54 21.19
N THR A 235 17.39 -3.65 22.45
CA THR A 235 17.86 -2.74 23.49
C THR A 235 19.37 -2.88 23.75
N GLN A 236 19.92 -4.08 23.70
CA GLN A 236 21.36 -4.31 23.89
C GLN A 236 22.16 -3.78 22.70
N VAL A 237 21.69 -4.05 21.49
CA VAL A 237 22.31 -3.58 20.25
C VAL A 237 22.25 -2.06 20.14
N ASP A 238 21.13 -1.42 20.51
CA ASP A 238 21.02 0.04 20.57
C ASP A 238 22.08 0.66 21.45
N ARG A 239 22.29 0.10 22.67
CA ARG A 239 23.35 0.58 23.59
C ARG A 239 24.73 0.44 22.98
N PHE A 240 24.99 -0.63 22.25
CA PHE A 240 26.27 -0.85 21.57
C PHE A 240 26.46 0.16 20.44
N VAL A 241 25.49 0.33 19.54
CA VAL A 241 25.60 1.22 18.37
C VAL A 241 25.80 2.69 18.79
N ARG A 242 25.23 3.12 19.90
CA ARG A 242 25.48 4.46 20.48
C ARG A 242 26.94 4.71 20.83
N THR A 243 27.75 3.67 20.99
CA THR A 243 29.21 3.80 21.29
C THR A 243 30.07 3.87 20.03
N LEU A 244 29.49 3.56 18.86
CA LEU A 244 30.17 3.54 17.57
C LEU A 244 30.31 4.94 16.96
N ARG A 245 31.40 5.15 16.22
CA ARG A 245 31.66 6.39 15.47
C ARG A 245 31.21 6.24 14.02
N LYS A 246 30.34 7.17 13.58
CA LYS A 246 29.85 7.25 12.20
C LYS A 246 30.92 7.88 11.31
N SER A 247 31.17 7.32 10.14
CA SER A 247 31.87 7.92 9.01
C SER A 247 30.94 8.03 7.81
N VAL A 248 30.98 9.14 7.09
CA VAL A 248 30.17 9.36 5.87
C VAL A 248 31.11 9.34 4.68
N VAL A 249 30.79 8.52 3.67
CA VAL A 249 31.53 8.50 2.42
C VAL A 249 31.07 9.66 1.55
N VAL A 250 32.01 10.57 1.26
CA VAL A 250 31.86 11.55 0.18
C VAL A 250 32.68 11.03 -0.98
N GLU A 251 32.05 10.60 -2.08
CA GLU A 251 32.77 10.10 -3.26
C GLU A 251 33.69 11.18 -3.84
N LEU A 252 34.98 10.96 -3.78
CA LEU A 252 35.99 11.54 -4.65
C LEU A 252 36.33 10.47 -5.72
N GLU A 253 35.82 10.72 -6.95
CA GLU A 253 36.15 10.07 -8.23
C GLU A 253 36.85 8.70 -8.23
N ASP A 254 36.15 7.73 -8.85
CA ASP A 254 36.67 6.51 -9.55
C ASP A 254 37.77 5.64 -8.90
N LYS A 255 38.08 5.81 -7.65
CA LYS A 255 38.90 4.84 -6.89
C LYS A 255 38.23 4.53 -5.58
N VAL A 256 37.58 3.38 -5.51
CA VAL A 256 37.30 2.70 -4.26
C VAL A 256 38.65 2.56 -3.53
N SER A 257 38.93 3.46 -2.62
CA SER A 257 40.04 3.27 -1.69
C SER A 257 39.60 2.23 -0.67
N THR A 258 40.11 1.04 -0.87
CA THR A 258 40.11 -0.06 0.08
C THR A 258 40.38 0.41 1.53
N ASP A 259 39.64 -0.14 2.41
CA ASP A 259 39.63 -0.30 3.91
C ASP A 259 40.68 0.43 4.80
N GLU A 260 41.66 1.11 4.32
CA GLU A 260 42.79 1.62 5.15
C GLU A 260 42.66 3.08 5.63
N GLN A 261 41.62 3.84 5.24
CA GLN A 261 41.53 5.28 5.61
C GLN A 261 40.18 5.76 6.15
N THR A 262 39.26 4.92 6.56
CA THR A 262 38.03 5.36 7.23
C THR A 262 38.19 5.35 8.74
N ASP A 263 38.27 6.53 9.38
CA ASP A 263 38.42 6.72 10.83
C ASP A 263 37.08 6.49 11.60
N GLY A 264 36.17 5.66 11.10
CA GLY A 264 34.87 5.33 11.69
C GLY A 264 34.70 3.84 11.97
N ASP A 265 33.75 3.50 12.85
CA ASP A 265 33.39 2.12 13.19
C ASP A 265 32.32 1.57 12.25
N TYR A 266 31.53 2.46 11.63
CA TYR A 266 30.65 2.13 10.51
C TYR A 266 30.62 3.27 9.49
N VAL A 267 30.39 2.89 8.25
CA VAL A 267 30.36 3.79 7.10
C VAL A 267 28.93 3.95 6.63
N VAL A 268 28.52 5.18 6.38
CA VAL A 268 27.23 5.52 5.80
C VAL A 268 27.43 6.06 4.39
N ASP A 269 26.83 5.42 3.43
CA ASP A 269 26.69 5.92 2.06
C ASP A 269 25.33 6.59 1.91
N GLU A 270 25.30 7.91 1.99
CA GLU A 270 24.06 8.68 1.88
C GLU A 270 23.44 8.59 0.49
N LYS A 271 24.26 8.43 -0.56
CA LYS A 271 23.81 8.29 -1.95
C LYS A 271 23.09 6.97 -2.19
N HIS A 272 23.58 5.90 -1.54
CA HIS A 272 23.01 4.56 -1.65
C HIS A 272 22.06 4.21 -0.53
N LYS A 273 21.90 5.09 0.48
CA LYS A 273 21.13 4.86 1.71
C LYS A 273 21.50 3.52 2.37
N THR A 274 22.81 3.22 2.39
CA THR A 274 23.35 1.99 2.99
C THR A 274 24.30 2.29 4.13
N CYS A 275 24.39 1.34 5.07
CA CYS A 275 25.33 1.39 6.18
C CYS A 275 26.06 0.06 6.31
N THR A 276 27.36 0.09 6.57
CA THR A 276 28.18 -1.12 6.76
C THR A 276 29.16 -0.93 7.90
N LEU A 277 29.39 -2.00 8.69
CA LEU A 277 30.45 -2.01 9.70
C LEU A 277 31.84 -2.03 9.03
N THR A 278 32.78 -1.28 9.59
CA THR A 278 34.19 -1.40 9.24
C THR A 278 34.86 -2.56 10.02
N ALA A 279 36.06 -2.95 9.64
CA ALA A 279 36.84 -3.94 10.40
C ALA A 279 37.03 -3.54 11.87
N SER A 280 37.11 -2.22 12.18
CA SER A 280 37.13 -1.71 13.56
C SER A 280 35.80 -1.94 14.28
N GLY A 281 34.66 -1.67 13.57
CA GLY A 281 33.32 -1.89 14.11
C GLY A 281 33.05 -3.36 14.42
N ILE A 282 33.42 -4.26 13.50
CA ILE A 282 33.29 -5.72 13.69
C ILE A 282 34.04 -6.17 14.94
N LYS A 283 35.32 -5.79 15.09
CA LYS A 283 36.13 -6.14 16.28
C LYS A 283 35.50 -5.62 17.58
N LYS A 284 34.93 -4.41 17.55
CA LYS A 284 34.24 -3.87 18.73
C LYS A 284 32.94 -4.63 19.01
N ALA A 285 32.20 -5.05 18.01
CA ALA A 285 30.99 -5.86 18.16
C ALA A 285 31.33 -7.22 18.78
N GLU A 286 32.33 -7.91 18.23
CA GLU A 286 32.82 -9.20 18.74
C GLU A 286 33.26 -9.10 20.20
N ALA A 287 34.01 -8.06 20.56
CA ALA A 287 34.45 -7.82 21.93
C ALA A 287 33.29 -7.50 22.89
N TYR A 288 32.32 -6.69 22.45
CA TYR A 288 31.18 -6.26 23.26
C TYR A 288 30.22 -7.43 23.56
N PHE A 289 29.87 -8.19 22.51
CA PHE A 289 28.94 -9.32 22.62
C PHE A 289 29.64 -10.63 23.01
N LYS A 290 30.98 -10.65 23.15
CA LYS A 290 31.81 -11.80 23.49
C LYS A 290 31.61 -12.98 22.51
N VAL A 291 31.59 -12.71 21.24
CA VAL A 291 31.53 -13.69 20.15
C VAL A 291 32.89 -13.73 19.44
N GLU A 292 33.33 -14.91 19.00
CA GLU A 292 34.64 -15.06 18.33
C GLU A 292 34.64 -14.58 16.90
N ASN A 293 33.50 -14.75 16.20
CA ASN A 293 33.31 -14.33 14.81
C ASN A 293 31.87 -13.89 14.55
N LEU A 294 31.66 -12.61 14.25
CA LEU A 294 30.33 -12.05 13.99
C LEU A 294 29.71 -12.64 12.73
N ALA A 295 30.50 -13.04 11.74
CA ALA A 295 30.04 -13.62 10.48
C ALA A 295 29.74 -15.13 10.56
N ALA A 296 29.96 -15.79 11.72
CA ALA A 296 29.58 -17.18 11.88
C ALA A 296 28.07 -17.39 11.81
N ALA A 297 27.63 -18.54 11.28
CA ALA A 297 26.21 -18.85 11.09
C ALA A 297 25.37 -18.73 12.38
N GLU A 298 25.95 -19.09 13.52
CA GLU A 298 25.33 -18.97 14.86
C GLU A 298 25.12 -17.53 15.33
N ASN A 299 25.88 -16.56 14.77
CA ASN A 299 25.84 -15.15 15.13
C ASN A 299 25.11 -14.29 14.08
N MET A 300 24.54 -14.89 13.03
CA MET A 300 23.85 -14.14 11.96
C MET A 300 22.70 -13.29 12.47
N THR A 301 21.92 -13.77 13.43
CA THR A 301 20.84 -12.99 14.06
C THR A 301 21.38 -11.74 14.75
N LEU A 302 22.49 -11.85 15.48
CA LEU A 302 23.12 -10.70 16.11
C LEU A 302 23.67 -9.71 15.08
N ALA A 303 24.35 -10.20 14.04
CA ALA A 303 24.87 -9.38 12.95
C ALA A 303 23.73 -8.60 12.28
N HIS A 304 22.61 -9.27 11.96
CA HIS A 304 21.43 -8.64 11.39
C HIS A 304 20.87 -7.51 12.27
N HIS A 305 20.73 -7.73 13.58
CA HIS A 305 20.24 -6.69 14.50
C HIS A 305 21.20 -5.49 14.55
N ILE A 306 22.52 -5.72 14.50
CA ILE A 306 23.51 -4.64 14.44
C ILE A 306 23.37 -3.86 13.14
N ASP A 307 23.21 -4.53 12.01
CA ASP A 307 23.00 -3.90 10.69
C ASP A 307 21.75 -3.03 10.67
N GLN A 308 20.64 -3.52 11.22
CA GLN A 308 19.42 -2.71 11.31
C GLN A 308 19.57 -1.50 12.24
N ALA A 309 20.31 -1.67 13.34
CA ALA A 309 20.54 -0.56 14.26
C ALA A 309 21.46 0.51 13.66
N ILE A 310 22.57 0.14 12.99
CA ILE A 310 23.42 1.13 12.31
C ILE A 310 22.67 1.83 11.16
N LYS A 311 21.76 1.14 10.48
CA LYS A 311 20.89 1.74 9.46
C LYS A 311 19.90 2.73 10.08
N ALA A 312 19.32 2.40 11.24
CA ALA A 312 18.43 3.30 11.97
C ALA A 312 19.14 4.59 12.41
N TYR A 313 20.43 4.51 12.81
CA TYR A 313 21.21 5.68 13.20
C TYR A 313 21.86 6.41 12.03
N GLY A 314 22.29 5.68 11.01
CA GLY A 314 23.05 6.20 9.88
C GLY A 314 22.19 6.88 8.81
N VAL A 315 21.08 6.26 8.44
CA VAL A 315 20.26 6.63 7.30
C VAL A 315 18.90 7.21 7.73
N MET A 316 18.22 6.60 8.72
CA MET A 316 16.86 6.98 9.07
C MET A 316 16.82 8.27 9.91
N GLN A 317 16.11 9.28 9.42
CA GLN A 317 16.02 10.59 10.03
C GLN A 317 14.62 10.85 10.57
N ARG A 318 14.55 11.33 11.81
CA ARG A 318 13.29 11.76 12.43
C ARG A 318 12.75 13.01 11.73
N ASP A 319 11.43 13.10 11.61
CA ASP A 319 10.68 14.17 10.93
C ASP A 319 10.90 14.20 9.38
N ILE A 320 11.65 13.25 8.83
CA ILE A 320 11.82 13.03 7.39
C ILE A 320 11.28 11.66 7.00
N ASP A 321 11.89 10.59 7.52
CA ASP A 321 11.50 9.21 7.20
C ASP A 321 10.42 8.69 8.15
N TYR A 322 10.38 9.18 9.39
CA TYR A 322 9.39 8.81 10.41
C TYR A 322 9.14 9.96 11.39
N VAL A 323 7.98 9.91 12.05
CA VAL A 323 7.65 10.79 13.19
C VAL A 323 7.38 9.94 14.44
N VAL A 324 7.57 10.55 15.61
CA VAL A 324 7.16 9.94 16.89
C VAL A 324 5.92 10.68 17.40
N LYS A 325 4.78 9.99 17.43
CA LYS A 325 3.51 10.52 17.92
C LYS A 325 2.88 9.51 18.90
N ASP A 326 2.40 10.00 20.04
CA ASP A 326 1.73 9.18 21.09
C ASP A 326 2.56 7.97 21.56
N GLY A 327 3.90 8.11 21.60
CA GLY A 327 4.82 7.05 22.00
C GLY A 327 4.99 5.93 20.95
N GLN A 328 4.62 6.19 19.70
CA GLN A 328 4.77 5.27 18.59
C GLN A 328 5.56 5.90 17.45
N VAL A 329 6.35 5.08 16.76
CA VAL A 329 7.01 5.44 15.51
C VAL A 329 6.01 5.27 14.37
N ILE A 330 5.79 6.31 13.58
CA ILE A 330 4.89 6.29 12.41
C ILE A 330 5.73 6.66 11.18
N ILE A 331 5.65 5.85 10.15
CA ILE A 331 6.37 6.07 8.88
C ILE A 331 5.79 7.31 8.19
N VAL A 332 6.67 8.13 7.63
CA VAL A 332 6.32 9.18 6.67
C VAL A 332 6.61 8.66 5.27
N ASP A 333 5.60 8.67 4.43
CA ASP A 333 5.78 8.28 3.04
C ASP A 333 6.68 9.30 2.31
N GLU A 334 7.78 8.83 1.77
CA GLU A 334 8.81 9.66 1.10
C GLU A 334 8.22 10.45 -0.08
N PHE A 335 7.17 9.91 -0.74
CA PHE A 335 6.60 10.52 -1.95
C PHE A 335 5.46 11.48 -1.66
N THR A 336 4.55 11.07 -0.78
CA THR A 336 3.36 11.86 -0.46
C THR A 336 3.54 12.73 0.78
N GLY A 337 4.56 12.45 1.60
CA GLY A 337 4.78 13.09 2.89
C GLY A 337 3.67 12.79 3.91
N ARG A 338 2.85 11.77 3.67
CA ARG A 338 1.74 11.38 4.55
C ARG A 338 2.17 10.40 5.62
N LEU A 339 1.47 10.44 6.75
CA LEU A 339 1.67 9.47 7.82
C LEU A 339 1.04 8.13 7.43
N MET A 340 1.84 7.08 7.42
CA MET A 340 1.41 5.71 7.14
C MET A 340 1.04 5.01 8.44
N ILE A 341 -0.13 5.31 8.98
CA ILE A 341 -0.62 4.72 10.24
C ILE A 341 -0.83 3.22 10.07
N GLY A 342 -0.30 2.44 11.02
CA GLY A 342 -0.42 0.97 11.01
C GLY A 342 0.59 0.24 10.13
N ARG A 343 1.41 0.96 9.34
CA ARG A 343 2.54 0.36 8.60
C ARG A 343 3.82 0.37 9.45
N ARG A 344 4.66 -0.63 9.21
CA ARG A 344 5.96 -0.79 9.89
C ARG A 344 7.06 -1.08 8.87
N TYR A 345 8.28 -0.65 9.15
CA TYR A 345 9.44 -1.09 8.38
C TYR A 345 9.71 -2.57 8.62
N ASN A 346 10.14 -3.28 7.60
CA ASN A 346 10.44 -4.70 7.64
C ASN A 346 11.79 -5.00 8.28
N GLU A 347 12.09 -6.27 8.45
CA GLU A 347 13.41 -6.80 8.81
C GLU A 347 13.96 -6.28 10.15
N GLY A 348 13.09 -5.92 11.09
CA GLY A 348 13.52 -5.40 12.39
C GLY A 348 13.93 -3.91 12.40
N LEU A 349 13.96 -3.23 11.25
CA LEU A 349 14.31 -1.81 11.18
C LEU A 349 13.37 -0.94 12.01
N HIS A 350 12.07 -1.24 12.03
CA HIS A 350 11.10 -0.49 12.83
C HIS A 350 11.41 -0.60 14.33
N GLN A 351 11.72 -1.81 14.81
CA GLN A 351 12.11 -2.08 16.20
C GLN A 351 13.44 -1.40 16.54
N ALA A 352 14.38 -1.38 15.59
CA ALA A 352 15.66 -0.66 15.77
C ALA A 352 15.42 0.86 15.91
N ILE A 353 14.45 1.43 15.16
CA ILE A 353 14.06 2.84 15.30
C ILE A 353 13.30 3.06 16.61
N GLU A 354 12.41 2.15 17.03
CA GLU A 354 11.74 2.19 18.34
C GLU A 354 12.76 2.19 19.48
N ALA A 355 13.82 1.37 19.39
CA ALA A 355 14.92 1.34 20.35
C ALA A 355 15.72 2.66 20.36
N LYS A 356 16.05 3.19 19.17
CA LYS A 356 16.73 4.47 18.99
C LYS A 356 15.97 5.63 19.65
N GLU A 357 14.66 5.69 19.47
CA GLU A 357 13.80 6.76 19.99
C GLU A 357 13.36 6.51 21.45
N GLY A 358 13.72 5.35 22.03
CA GLY A 358 13.38 5.00 23.40
C GLY A 358 11.89 4.80 23.66
N VAL A 359 11.12 4.49 22.64
CA VAL A 359 9.70 4.13 22.74
C VAL A 359 9.56 2.62 23.01
N LYS A 360 8.34 2.16 23.28
CA LYS A 360 8.10 0.73 23.54
C LYS A 360 8.40 -0.07 22.27
N ILE A 361 9.37 -0.98 22.36
CA ILE A 361 9.70 -1.91 21.27
C ILE A 361 8.59 -2.96 21.17
N ALA A 362 7.97 -3.08 19.99
CA ALA A 362 6.98 -4.12 19.75
C ALA A 362 7.66 -5.44 19.36
N ALA A 363 6.96 -6.58 19.58
CA ALA A 363 7.42 -7.90 19.12
C ALA A 363 7.70 -7.89 17.61
N GLU A 364 8.63 -8.74 17.18
CA GLU A 364 8.86 -8.96 15.76
C GLU A 364 7.59 -9.45 15.07
N SER A 365 7.49 -9.16 13.79
CA SER A 365 6.37 -9.60 12.97
C SER A 365 6.86 -10.67 11.99
N LYS A 366 6.15 -11.80 11.95
CA LYS A 366 6.35 -12.84 10.93
C LYS A 366 5.47 -12.52 9.71
N THR A 367 6.04 -12.60 8.52
CA THR A 367 5.29 -12.41 7.27
C THR A 367 4.37 -13.61 7.04
N LEU A 368 3.05 -13.36 6.99
CA LEU A 368 2.04 -14.38 6.71
C LEU A 368 1.67 -14.45 5.24
N ALA A 369 1.59 -13.32 4.58
CA ALA A 369 1.33 -13.21 3.15
C ALA A 369 1.95 -11.93 2.60
N THR A 370 2.44 -12.00 1.37
CA THR A 370 3.05 -10.86 0.68
C THR A 370 2.74 -10.90 -0.81
N ILE A 371 2.64 -9.73 -1.43
CA ILE A 371 2.60 -9.57 -2.90
C ILE A 371 3.12 -8.17 -3.25
N THR A 372 3.87 -8.05 -4.33
CA THR A 372 4.24 -6.75 -4.88
C THR A 372 3.06 -6.14 -5.66
N PHE A 373 2.99 -4.81 -5.72
CA PHE A 373 2.00 -4.14 -6.57
C PHE A 373 2.13 -4.55 -8.03
N GLN A 374 3.37 -4.75 -8.51
CA GLN A 374 3.65 -5.19 -9.85
C GLN A 374 2.93 -6.51 -10.16
N ASN A 375 3.13 -7.52 -9.33
CA ASN A 375 2.51 -8.83 -9.53
C ASN A 375 1.00 -8.80 -9.30
N TYR A 376 0.51 -8.01 -8.34
CA TYR A 376 -0.93 -7.86 -8.12
C TYR A 376 -1.64 -7.28 -9.36
N PHE A 377 -1.15 -6.15 -9.91
CA PHE A 377 -1.80 -5.53 -11.06
C PHE A 377 -1.62 -6.30 -12.37
N ARG A 378 -0.57 -7.09 -12.49
CA ARG A 378 -0.38 -8.02 -13.64
C ARG A 378 -1.39 -9.18 -13.67
N MET A 379 -2.11 -9.45 -12.58
CA MET A 379 -3.18 -10.45 -12.53
C MET A 379 -4.44 -10.03 -13.29
N TYR A 380 -4.65 -8.75 -13.54
CA TYR A 380 -5.81 -8.29 -14.29
C TYR A 380 -5.70 -8.70 -15.76
N LYS A 381 -6.79 -9.26 -16.32
CA LYS A 381 -6.86 -9.60 -17.75
C LYS A 381 -6.65 -8.37 -18.64
N LYS A 382 -7.17 -7.22 -18.18
CA LYS A 382 -6.99 -5.90 -18.80
C LYS A 382 -6.62 -4.89 -17.73
N LEU A 383 -5.51 -4.20 -17.93
CA LEU A 383 -5.05 -3.10 -17.08
C LEU A 383 -4.97 -1.83 -17.89
N SER A 384 -5.37 -0.71 -17.33
CA SER A 384 -5.18 0.62 -17.91
C SER A 384 -4.93 1.64 -16.81
N GLY A 385 -4.43 2.80 -17.18
CA GLY A 385 -4.17 3.84 -16.21
C GLY A 385 -4.27 5.25 -16.78
N MET A 386 -4.40 6.22 -15.91
CA MET A 386 -4.45 7.63 -16.28
C MET A 386 -3.58 8.46 -15.32
N THR A 387 -2.88 9.42 -15.88
CA THR A 387 -2.06 10.40 -15.15
C THR A 387 -1.71 11.57 -16.06
N GLY A 388 -1.14 12.63 -15.50
CA GLY A 388 -0.60 13.77 -16.26
C GLY A 388 0.88 13.67 -16.60
N THR A 389 1.60 12.63 -16.17
CA THR A 389 3.07 12.60 -16.09
C THR A 389 3.71 11.23 -16.37
N ALA A 390 3.06 10.34 -17.12
CA ALA A 390 3.56 8.99 -17.38
C ALA A 390 4.79 8.94 -18.31
N LYS A 391 4.92 9.87 -19.24
CA LYS A 391 5.88 9.79 -20.35
C LYS A 391 7.34 9.65 -19.92
N THR A 392 7.71 10.17 -18.76
CA THR A 392 9.09 10.07 -18.23
C THR A 392 9.47 8.64 -17.87
N GLU A 393 8.49 7.81 -17.50
CA GLU A 393 8.64 6.42 -17.05
C GLU A 393 8.12 5.41 -18.09
N ALA A 394 8.02 5.80 -19.37
CA ALA A 394 7.43 4.97 -20.43
C ALA A 394 8.10 3.59 -20.56
N THR A 395 9.41 3.53 -20.41
CA THR A 395 10.17 2.26 -20.47
C THR A 395 9.72 1.31 -19.37
N GLU A 396 9.58 1.79 -18.14
CA GLU A 396 9.17 0.99 -16.99
C GLU A 396 7.74 0.48 -17.15
N PHE A 397 6.80 1.32 -17.56
CA PHE A 397 5.41 0.90 -17.82
C PHE A 397 5.32 -0.20 -18.88
N THR A 398 6.13 -0.09 -19.94
CA THR A 398 6.13 -1.10 -21.02
C THR A 398 6.82 -2.39 -20.58
N GLU A 399 7.99 -2.31 -19.93
CA GLU A 399 8.76 -3.51 -19.54
C GLU A 399 8.12 -4.31 -18.40
N ILE A 400 7.54 -3.64 -17.40
CA ILE A 400 6.99 -4.30 -16.21
C ILE A 400 5.52 -4.67 -16.38
N TYR A 401 4.71 -3.75 -16.90
CA TYR A 401 3.25 -3.90 -16.94
C TYR A 401 2.69 -4.17 -18.33
N GLY A 402 3.51 -4.06 -19.38
CA GLY A 402 3.05 -4.15 -20.78
C GLY A 402 2.17 -2.98 -21.22
N LEU A 403 2.18 -1.87 -20.46
CA LEU A 403 1.35 -0.71 -20.73
C LEU A 403 2.07 0.29 -21.64
N ASN A 404 1.42 0.71 -22.70
CA ASN A 404 1.90 1.80 -23.53
C ASN A 404 1.28 3.12 -23.10
N ILE A 405 1.89 4.25 -23.53
CA ILE A 405 1.40 5.57 -23.16
C ILE A 405 0.88 6.30 -24.40
N VAL A 406 -0.38 6.71 -24.32
CA VAL A 406 -1.03 7.57 -25.32
C VAL A 406 -1.13 8.98 -24.74
N THR A 407 -0.33 9.90 -25.25
CA THR A 407 -0.40 11.32 -24.85
C THR A 407 -1.55 11.99 -25.54
N VAL A 408 -2.60 12.30 -24.80
CA VAL A 408 -3.82 12.94 -25.31
C VAL A 408 -3.62 14.46 -25.38
N PRO A 409 -3.97 15.11 -26.48
CA PRO A 409 -3.89 16.57 -26.57
C PRO A 409 -4.82 17.25 -25.57
N THR A 410 -4.45 18.46 -25.14
CA THR A 410 -5.28 19.26 -24.22
C THR A 410 -6.50 19.84 -24.92
N ASN A 411 -7.61 19.98 -24.18
CA ASN A 411 -8.85 20.58 -24.70
C ASN A 411 -8.65 22.07 -25.10
N ARG A 412 -7.88 22.81 -24.28
CA ARG A 412 -7.48 24.18 -24.55
C ARG A 412 -5.96 24.29 -24.52
N PRO A 413 -5.36 25.16 -25.37
CA PRO A 413 -3.91 25.39 -25.34
C PRO A 413 -3.43 25.85 -23.95
N ARG A 414 -2.31 25.29 -23.50
CA ARG A 414 -1.69 25.67 -22.22
C ARG A 414 -1.11 27.08 -22.31
N GLN A 415 -1.48 27.94 -21.37
CA GLN A 415 -0.98 29.33 -21.28
C GLN A 415 0.09 29.52 -20.16
N ARG A 416 0.37 28.48 -19.35
CA ARG A 416 1.36 28.56 -18.26
C ARG A 416 2.76 28.86 -18.80
N ILE A 417 3.46 29.78 -18.13
CA ILE A 417 4.85 30.12 -18.42
C ILE A 417 5.76 29.37 -17.44
N ASP A 418 6.61 28.51 -17.95
CA ASP A 418 7.62 27.82 -17.15
C ASP A 418 8.95 28.57 -17.27
N TYR A 419 9.33 29.31 -16.20
CA TYR A 419 10.56 30.07 -16.15
C TYR A 419 11.79 29.16 -15.97
N PRO A 420 12.99 29.57 -16.43
CA PRO A 420 14.24 28.86 -16.16
C PRO A 420 14.50 28.74 -14.65
N ASP A 421 15.23 27.69 -14.26
CA ASP A 421 15.64 27.51 -12.87
C ASP A 421 16.58 28.63 -12.44
N ALA A 422 16.36 29.15 -11.22
CA ALA A 422 17.24 30.13 -10.57
C ALA A 422 18.13 29.40 -9.58
N ILE A 423 19.44 29.39 -9.81
CA ILE A 423 20.41 28.65 -9.03
C ILE A 423 21.24 29.60 -8.17
N TYR A 424 21.28 29.36 -6.87
CA TYR A 424 21.98 30.16 -5.86
C TYR A 424 23.14 29.36 -5.27
N LYS A 425 24.14 30.07 -4.74
CA LYS A 425 25.29 29.45 -4.12
C LYS A 425 24.90 28.75 -2.80
N THR A 426 24.10 29.42 -1.96
CA THR A 426 23.72 28.94 -0.63
C THR A 426 22.22 28.73 -0.49
N VAL A 427 21.81 27.89 0.47
CA VAL A 427 20.39 27.67 0.81
C VAL A 427 19.76 28.97 1.34
N ASN A 428 20.50 29.79 2.09
CA ASN A 428 20.00 31.06 2.60
C ASN A 428 19.69 32.06 1.48
N GLY A 429 20.60 32.23 0.52
CA GLY A 429 20.35 33.07 -0.65
C GLY A 429 19.14 32.62 -1.46
N LYS A 430 19.00 31.30 -1.66
CA LYS A 430 17.80 30.70 -2.28
C LYS A 430 16.52 31.08 -1.53
N TYR A 431 16.47 30.86 -0.21
CA TYR A 431 15.25 31.16 0.56
C TYR A 431 14.90 32.65 0.59
N ASN A 432 15.90 33.53 0.65
CA ASN A 432 15.68 34.97 0.53
C ASN A 432 14.99 35.33 -0.80
N ALA A 433 15.49 34.77 -1.89
CA ALA A 433 14.89 34.99 -3.21
C ALA A 433 13.48 34.42 -3.34
N VAL A 434 13.21 33.23 -2.77
CA VAL A 434 11.87 32.65 -2.71
C VAL A 434 10.93 33.58 -1.95
N ILE A 435 11.33 34.07 -0.79
CA ILE A 435 10.51 34.99 0.02
C ILE A 435 10.21 36.27 -0.74
N GLN A 436 11.19 36.86 -1.42
CA GLN A 436 10.97 38.06 -2.25
C GLN A 436 9.94 37.81 -3.34
N GLN A 437 10.05 36.67 -4.06
CA GLN A 437 9.11 36.32 -5.12
C GLN A 437 7.70 36.07 -4.55
N VAL A 438 7.58 35.45 -3.38
CA VAL A 438 6.28 35.23 -2.70
C VAL A 438 5.64 36.56 -2.35
N LEU A 439 6.41 37.49 -1.78
CA LEU A 439 5.90 38.82 -1.41
C LEU A 439 5.49 39.68 -2.62
N GLU A 440 6.26 39.62 -3.72
CA GLU A 440 5.91 40.29 -4.97
C GLU A 440 4.59 39.76 -5.55
N CYS A 441 4.39 38.43 -5.56
CA CYS A 441 3.15 37.83 -6.04
C CYS A 441 1.97 38.19 -5.14
N HIS A 442 2.15 38.13 -3.83
CA HIS A 442 1.13 38.53 -2.85
C HIS A 442 0.67 39.97 -3.03
N GLN A 443 1.60 40.92 -3.21
CA GLN A 443 1.29 42.31 -3.48
C GLN A 443 0.53 42.50 -4.79
N LYS A 444 0.82 41.71 -5.82
CA LYS A 444 0.08 41.72 -7.09
C LYS A 444 -1.31 41.06 -6.99
N GLY A 445 -1.62 40.42 -5.86
CA GLY A 445 -2.80 39.60 -5.70
C GLY A 445 -2.75 38.24 -6.43
N GLN A 446 -1.56 37.80 -6.83
CA GLN A 446 -1.32 36.54 -7.46
C GLN A 446 -1.13 35.44 -6.39
N PRO A 447 -1.90 34.34 -6.38
CA PRO A 447 -1.70 33.24 -5.44
C PRO A 447 -0.41 32.49 -5.74
N VAL A 448 0.24 32.01 -4.67
CA VAL A 448 1.52 31.30 -4.75
C VAL A 448 1.43 29.96 -3.99
N LEU A 449 1.89 28.90 -4.64
CA LEU A 449 2.10 27.61 -4.02
C LEU A 449 3.61 27.31 -4.01
N VAL A 450 4.19 27.21 -2.82
CA VAL A 450 5.61 26.88 -2.63
C VAL A 450 5.73 25.40 -2.29
N GLY A 451 6.35 24.61 -3.16
CA GLY A 451 6.65 23.20 -2.96
C GLY A 451 8.01 23.00 -2.30
N THR A 452 8.06 22.23 -1.20
CA THR A 452 9.27 21.84 -0.48
C THR A 452 9.39 20.32 -0.44
N VAL A 453 10.62 19.80 -0.35
CA VAL A 453 10.87 18.34 -0.37
C VAL A 453 10.73 17.67 0.99
N SER A 454 10.77 18.42 2.10
CA SER A 454 10.63 17.85 3.46
C SER A 454 9.83 18.74 4.40
N VAL A 455 9.33 18.13 5.49
CA VAL A 455 8.62 18.84 6.57
C VAL A 455 9.53 19.89 7.20
N GLU A 456 10.78 19.55 7.48
CA GLU A 456 11.78 20.43 8.09
C GLU A 456 12.03 21.67 7.24
N LYS A 457 12.24 21.48 5.92
CA LYS A 457 12.45 22.58 4.97
C LYS A 457 11.21 23.47 4.88
N SER A 458 10.00 22.90 4.95
CA SER A 458 8.75 23.67 4.98
C SER A 458 8.62 24.53 6.23
N GLU A 459 8.97 24.00 7.41
CA GLU A 459 8.96 24.73 8.68
C GLU A 459 10.02 25.82 8.73
N THR A 460 11.22 25.55 8.20
CA THR A 460 12.31 26.54 8.12
C THR A 460 11.90 27.72 7.25
N LEU A 461 11.36 27.46 6.06
CA LEU A 461 10.87 28.51 5.17
C LEU A 461 9.70 29.28 5.81
N ALA A 462 8.78 28.59 6.48
CA ALA A 462 7.67 29.22 7.21
C ALA A 462 8.16 30.15 8.31
N LYS A 463 9.15 29.75 9.12
CA LYS A 463 9.77 30.59 10.15
C LYS A 463 10.44 31.83 9.56
N MET A 464 11.09 31.69 8.42
CA MET A 464 11.70 32.84 7.72
C MET A 464 10.63 33.78 7.16
N LEU A 465 9.57 33.24 6.51
CA LEU A 465 8.47 34.05 5.95
C LEU A 465 7.67 34.76 7.03
N GLN A 466 7.52 34.17 8.23
CA GLN A 466 6.79 34.73 9.36
C GLN A 466 7.33 36.10 9.81
N LYS A 467 8.59 36.42 9.48
CA LYS A 467 9.19 37.74 9.76
C LYS A 467 8.58 38.87 8.90
N TYR A 468 8.01 38.51 7.75
CA TYR A 468 7.48 39.44 6.75
C TYR A 468 5.95 39.46 6.67
N THR A 469 5.32 38.32 6.79
CA THR A 469 3.86 38.18 6.78
C THR A 469 3.43 37.00 7.66
N ARG A 470 2.21 37.08 8.20
CA ARG A 470 1.56 35.96 8.93
C ARG A 470 0.40 35.38 8.15
N ASP A 471 0.08 35.93 6.99
CA ASP A 471 -1.02 35.45 6.13
C ASP A 471 -0.51 34.40 5.15
N PHE A 472 -0.24 33.23 5.68
CA PHE A 472 0.13 32.06 4.88
C PHE A 472 -0.30 30.75 5.56
N ASN A 473 -0.48 29.72 4.76
CA ASN A 473 -0.80 28.36 5.21
C ASN A 473 0.39 27.43 5.00
N VAL A 474 0.61 26.53 5.98
CA VAL A 474 1.61 25.46 5.86
C VAL A 474 0.90 24.11 5.84
N LEU A 475 1.19 23.35 4.82
CA LEU A 475 0.64 22.02 4.60
C LEU A 475 1.77 20.98 4.59
N ASN A 476 1.81 20.19 5.64
CA ASN A 476 2.80 19.13 5.81
C ASN A 476 2.17 17.93 6.57
N ALA A 477 2.92 16.85 6.75
CA ALA A 477 2.46 15.62 7.40
C ALA A 477 1.88 15.85 8.82
N LYS A 478 2.26 16.92 9.51
CA LYS A 478 1.74 17.25 10.85
C LYS A 478 0.32 17.83 10.82
N ASN A 479 -0.11 18.39 9.66
CA ASN A 479 -1.38 19.11 9.48
C ASN A 479 -2.28 18.46 8.41
N HIS A 480 -2.17 17.16 8.20
CA HIS A 480 -2.84 16.45 7.09
C HIS A 480 -4.38 16.45 7.18
N GLU A 481 -4.95 16.56 8.38
CA GLU A 481 -6.41 16.56 8.60
C GLU A 481 -7.12 17.73 7.88
N ARG A 482 -6.41 18.83 7.67
CA ARG A 482 -6.92 20.04 6.99
C ARG A 482 -6.38 20.19 5.56
N GLU A 483 -5.74 19.17 5.03
CA GLU A 483 -5.07 19.21 3.73
C GLU A 483 -6.01 19.67 2.60
N ALA A 484 -7.13 18.98 2.44
CA ALA A 484 -8.10 19.28 1.37
C ALA A 484 -8.65 20.71 1.47
N GLU A 485 -8.85 21.21 2.69
CA GLU A 485 -9.31 22.58 2.95
C GLU A 485 -8.31 23.63 2.50
N ILE A 486 -7.04 23.47 2.90
CA ILE A 486 -5.96 24.41 2.62
C ILE A 486 -5.70 24.46 1.12
N VAL A 487 -5.62 23.28 0.48
CA VAL A 487 -5.37 23.20 -0.98
C VAL A 487 -6.50 23.82 -1.78
N ALA A 488 -7.75 23.57 -1.40
CA ALA A 488 -8.91 24.14 -2.06
C ALA A 488 -8.90 25.67 -2.05
N GLN A 489 -8.30 26.31 -1.02
CA GLN A 489 -8.20 27.76 -0.89
C GLN A 489 -6.88 28.35 -1.40
N ALA A 490 -5.94 27.50 -1.85
CA ALA A 490 -4.63 27.97 -2.35
C ALA A 490 -4.71 28.83 -3.62
N GLY A 491 -5.85 28.81 -4.33
CA GLY A 491 -6.12 29.64 -5.51
C GLY A 491 -6.76 31.00 -5.23
N LYS A 492 -7.00 31.38 -3.97
CA LYS A 492 -7.54 32.70 -3.61
C LYS A 492 -6.58 33.83 -3.95
N LYS A 493 -7.11 35.01 -4.17
CA LYS A 493 -6.33 36.22 -4.46
C LYS A 493 -5.27 36.47 -3.39
N GLY A 494 -4.01 36.49 -3.81
CA GLY A 494 -2.86 36.72 -2.94
C GLY A 494 -2.58 35.63 -1.91
N ALA A 495 -3.21 34.49 -1.97
CA ALA A 495 -2.97 33.37 -1.04
C ALA A 495 -1.52 32.88 -1.13
N ILE A 496 -0.92 32.61 0.03
CA ILE A 496 0.40 32.00 0.14
C ILE A 496 0.24 30.62 0.80
N THR A 497 0.65 29.57 0.09
CA THR A 497 0.60 28.20 0.61
C THR A 497 1.98 27.56 0.49
N ILE A 498 2.54 27.10 1.60
CA ILE A 498 3.77 26.30 1.62
C ILE A 498 3.33 24.83 1.78
N ALA A 499 3.66 23.98 0.84
CA ALA A 499 3.26 22.58 0.88
C ALA A 499 4.48 21.67 0.74
N THR A 500 4.54 20.62 1.56
CA THR A 500 5.49 19.53 1.32
C THR A 500 5.04 18.72 0.11
N ASN A 501 5.99 18.00 -0.43
CA ASN A 501 5.88 17.20 -1.62
C ASN A 501 4.49 16.56 -1.75
N MET A 502 3.85 16.71 -2.89
CA MET A 502 2.59 16.05 -3.30
C MET A 502 1.35 16.32 -2.41
N ALA A 503 1.45 17.12 -1.34
CA ALA A 503 0.27 17.50 -0.54
C ALA A 503 -0.84 18.05 -1.45
N GLY A 504 -2.07 17.57 -1.29
CA GLY A 504 -3.21 17.90 -2.13
C GLY A 504 -3.22 17.25 -3.52
N ARG A 505 -2.50 16.14 -3.75
CA ARG A 505 -2.62 15.34 -4.98
C ARG A 505 -4.06 14.82 -5.14
N GLY A 506 -4.58 14.86 -6.36
CA GLY A 506 -5.98 14.51 -6.64
C GLY A 506 -6.99 15.61 -6.27
N THR A 507 -6.55 16.73 -5.70
CA THR A 507 -7.39 17.89 -5.40
C THR A 507 -7.06 19.02 -6.35
N ASP A 508 -8.08 19.58 -7.01
CA ASP A 508 -7.91 20.72 -7.92
C ASP A 508 -7.79 22.04 -7.16
N ILE A 509 -6.81 22.88 -7.56
CA ILE A 509 -6.69 24.24 -7.08
C ILE A 509 -7.46 25.14 -8.04
N MET A 510 -8.62 25.61 -7.59
CA MET A 510 -9.49 26.51 -8.36
C MET A 510 -9.06 27.97 -8.13
N LEU A 511 -8.91 28.73 -9.22
CA LEU A 511 -8.62 30.17 -9.13
C LEU A 511 -9.82 30.90 -8.49
N GLY A 512 -9.54 31.80 -7.54
CA GLY A 512 -10.54 32.50 -6.72
C GLY A 512 -10.94 31.76 -5.44
N GLY A 513 -10.56 30.46 -5.31
CA GLY A 513 -10.90 29.60 -4.17
C GLY A 513 -12.03 28.61 -4.50
N ASN A 514 -12.44 27.84 -3.49
CA ASN A 514 -13.47 26.81 -3.63
C ASN A 514 -14.75 27.21 -2.88
N ALA A 515 -15.86 27.33 -3.65
CA ALA A 515 -17.18 27.71 -3.11
C ALA A 515 -17.74 26.65 -2.15
N GLU A 516 -17.48 25.35 -2.40
CA GLU A 516 -17.94 24.24 -1.56
C GLU A 516 -17.34 24.35 -0.16
N PHE A 517 -16.04 24.62 -0.10
CA PHE A 517 -15.34 24.81 1.17
C PHE A 517 -15.87 26.04 1.94
N MET A 518 -16.12 27.16 1.25
CA MET A 518 -16.68 28.36 1.90
C MET A 518 -18.07 28.09 2.42
N ALA A 519 -18.91 27.36 1.70
CA ALA A 519 -20.23 26.97 2.17
C ALA A 519 -20.13 26.11 3.45
N LYS A 520 -19.27 25.08 3.47
CA LYS A 520 -19.03 24.24 4.67
C LYS A 520 -18.46 25.04 5.86
N ALA A 521 -17.51 25.93 5.60
CA ALA A 521 -16.96 26.79 6.64
C ALA A 521 -18.03 27.72 7.24
N GLN A 522 -18.95 28.20 6.41
CA GLN A 522 -20.08 29.02 6.88
C GLN A 522 -21.08 28.18 7.69
N MET A 523 -21.37 26.93 7.28
CA MET A 523 -22.22 25.98 8.05
C MET A 523 -21.62 25.72 9.45
N ARG A 524 -20.29 25.52 9.53
CA ARG A 524 -19.58 25.38 10.83
C ARG A 524 -19.71 26.64 11.68
N LYS A 525 -19.54 27.81 11.09
CA LYS A 525 -19.65 29.10 11.80
C LYS A 525 -21.08 29.35 12.31
N GLU A 526 -22.06 28.88 11.61
CA GLU A 526 -23.49 28.95 11.99
C GLU A 526 -23.87 27.84 12.97
N HIS A 527 -22.98 26.92 13.30
CA HIS A 527 -23.27 25.70 14.07
C HIS A 527 -24.50 24.94 13.54
N PHE A 528 -24.65 24.92 12.20
CA PHE A 528 -25.87 24.40 11.57
C PHE A 528 -26.07 22.91 11.81
N CYS A 529 -25.01 22.12 11.69
CA CYS A 529 -25.08 20.67 11.88
C CYS A 529 -25.27 20.29 13.34
N GLU A 530 -24.64 21.02 14.28
CA GLU A 530 -24.83 20.84 15.70
C GLU A 530 -26.29 21.14 16.11
N ASN A 531 -26.84 22.23 15.58
CA ASN A 531 -28.26 22.58 15.81
C ASN A 531 -29.23 21.54 15.23
N LEU A 532 -28.86 20.91 14.11
CA LEU A 532 -29.69 19.90 13.45
C LEU A 532 -29.70 18.59 14.26
N LEU A 533 -28.55 18.19 14.79
CA LEU A 533 -28.38 16.95 15.56
C LEU A 533 -28.91 17.05 16.99
N ASN A 534 -28.72 18.20 17.63
CA ASN A 534 -29.18 18.43 18.98
C ASN A 534 -29.73 19.89 19.14
N PRO A 535 -31.00 20.13 18.78
CA PRO A 535 -31.59 21.46 18.80
C PRO A 535 -31.66 22.09 20.20
N GLU A 536 -31.73 21.27 21.28
CA GLU A 536 -31.84 21.77 22.65
C GLU A 536 -30.49 22.16 23.24
N LYS A 537 -29.39 21.47 22.82
CA LYS A 537 -28.04 21.69 23.31
C LYS A 537 -27.02 21.43 22.21
N PRO A 538 -26.79 22.35 21.27
CA PRO A 538 -25.88 22.16 20.15
C PRO A 538 -24.44 21.86 20.59
N GLU A 539 -24.00 22.37 21.74
CA GLU A 539 -22.67 22.16 22.32
C GLU A 539 -22.44 20.71 22.81
N ASP A 540 -23.50 19.95 23.05
CA ASP A 540 -23.43 18.53 23.45
C ASP A 540 -23.55 17.58 22.22
N ALA A 541 -23.61 18.07 20.98
CA ALA A 541 -23.66 17.26 19.77
C ALA A 541 -22.36 16.44 19.61
N ASP A 542 -22.50 15.16 19.19
CA ASP A 542 -21.35 14.31 18.94
C ASP A 542 -20.49 14.89 17.80
N PRO A 543 -19.22 15.24 18.05
CA PRO A 543 -18.35 15.82 17.02
C PRO A 543 -18.19 14.91 15.78
N ALA A 544 -18.21 13.59 15.95
CA ALA A 544 -18.10 12.64 14.84
C ALA A 544 -19.35 12.69 13.95
N ALA A 545 -20.54 12.79 14.54
CA ALA A 545 -21.79 12.92 13.79
C ALA A 545 -21.89 14.28 13.07
N VAL A 546 -21.40 15.36 13.70
CA VAL A 546 -21.31 16.71 13.07
C VAL A 546 -20.42 16.66 11.84
N GLU A 547 -19.23 16.07 11.95
CA GLU A 547 -18.27 15.98 10.84
C GLU A 547 -18.80 15.07 9.70
N MET A 548 -19.49 13.98 10.06
CA MET A 548 -20.17 13.14 9.08
C MET A 548 -21.24 13.93 8.32
N LEU A 549 -22.08 14.70 9.02
CA LEU A 549 -23.15 15.50 8.40
C LEU A 549 -22.59 16.61 7.50
N LEU A 550 -21.50 17.26 7.91
CA LEU A 550 -20.79 18.24 7.08
C LEU A 550 -20.15 17.59 5.82
N THR A 551 -19.70 16.37 5.95
CA THR A 551 -19.16 15.61 4.82
C THR A 551 -20.28 15.27 3.84
N GLU A 552 -21.42 14.80 4.32
CA GLU A 552 -22.59 14.45 3.51
C GLU A 552 -23.33 15.67 2.94
N ALA A 553 -23.07 16.89 3.43
CA ALA A 553 -23.70 18.11 2.95
C ALA A 553 -23.42 18.41 1.47
N ASN A 554 -22.24 18.06 0.94
CA ASN A 554 -21.94 18.08 -0.49
C ASN A 554 -21.90 16.69 -1.13
N GLY A 555 -22.38 15.67 -0.41
CA GLY A 555 -22.42 14.30 -0.90
C GLY A 555 -23.43 14.14 -2.05
N HIS A 556 -23.11 13.18 -2.92
CA HIS A 556 -23.93 12.90 -4.10
C HIS A 556 -24.65 11.53 -3.99
N GLY A 557 -24.51 10.79 -2.89
CA GLY A 557 -25.20 9.54 -2.64
C GLY A 557 -26.71 9.74 -2.43
N ASP A 558 -27.52 8.77 -2.83
CA ASP A 558 -28.95 8.77 -2.53
C ASP A 558 -29.17 8.55 -1.02
N THR A 559 -30.04 9.35 -0.43
CA THR A 559 -30.34 9.26 1.01
C THR A 559 -31.78 9.69 1.30
N GLU A 560 -32.40 9.03 2.29
CA GLU A 560 -33.70 9.42 2.83
C GLU A 560 -33.54 10.09 4.22
N ASP A 561 -32.34 10.25 4.70
CA ASP A 561 -32.07 10.89 6.00
C ASP A 561 -32.42 12.39 5.95
N ALA A 562 -33.39 12.78 6.78
CA ALA A 562 -33.89 14.15 6.83
C ALA A 562 -32.82 15.17 7.23
N ASN A 563 -31.85 14.79 8.09
CA ASN A 563 -30.77 15.65 8.52
C ASN A 563 -29.78 15.88 7.38
N ILE A 564 -29.45 14.82 6.63
CA ILE A 564 -28.58 14.93 5.46
C ILE A 564 -29.23 15.79 4.37
N LEU A 565 -30.50 15.58 4.11
CA LEU A 565 -31.26 16.38 3.13
C LEU A 565 -31.33 17.87 3.53
N ALA A 566 -31.52 18.16 4.83
CA ALA A 566 -31.52 19.53 5.33
C ALA A 566 -30.12 20.17 5.24
N ALA A 567 -29.07 19.41 5.54
CA ALA A 567 -27.69 19.86 5.41
C ALA A 567 -27.34 20.15 3.94
N ARG A 568 -27.74 19.29 3.00
CA ARG A 568 -27.55 19.50 1.54
C ARG A 568 -28.25 20.75 1.05
N LYS A 569 -29.52 20.96 1.45
CA LYS A 569 -30.27 22.16 1.10
C LYS A 569 -29.58 23.42 1.59
N ARG A 570 -29.13 23.44 2.85
CA ARG A 570 -28.40 24.60 3.40
C ARG A 570 -27.08 24.84 2.70
N PHE A 571 -26.38 23.76 2.38
CA PHE A 571 -25.14 23.82 1.62
C PHE A 571 -25.37 24.44 0.23
N ASP A 572 -26.40 24.01 -0.51
CA ASP A 572 -26.72 24.53 -1.84
C ASP A 572 -27.06 26.04 -1.80
N GLU A 573 -27.81 26.48 -0.77
CA GLU A 573 -28.11 27.89 -0.55
C GLU A 573 -26.83 28.73 -0.35
N LEU A 574 -25.92 28.25 0.50
CA LEU A 574 -24.66 28.94 0.80
C LEU A 574 -23.69 28.87 -0.40
N TYR A 575 -23.66 27.76 -1.10
CA TYR A 575 -22.88 27.60 -2.31
C TYR A 575 -23.29 28.58 -3.40
N ALA A 576 -24.60 28.72 -3.63
CA ALA A 576 -25.15 29.71 -4.58
C ALA A 576 -24.84 31.16 -4.22
N GLN A 577 -24.70 31.47 -2.90
CA GLN A 577 -24.30 32.80 -2.45
C GLN A 577 -22.78 33.06 -2.60
N CYS A 578 -21.96 32.05 -2.34
CA CYS A 578 -20.49 32.18 -2.41
C CYS A 578 -19.97 32.21 -3.84
N LYS A 579 -20.60 31.45 -4.75
CA LYS A 579 -20.11 31.24 -6.12
C LYS A 579 -19.88 32.53 -6.92
N PRO A 580 -20.78 33.54 -6.96
CA PRO A 580 -20.55 34.78 -7.70
C PRO A 580 -19.36 35.58 -7.19
N GLN A 581 -19.09 35.54 -5.89
CA GLN A 581 -17.94 36.23 -5.30
C GLN A 581 -16.63 35.59 -5.72
N ILE A 582 -16.61 34.27 -5.70
CA ILE A 582 -15.44 33.48 -6.10
C ILE A 582 -15.18 33.64 -7.61
N ASP A 583 -16.22 33.62 -8.43
CA ASP A 583 -16.08 33.82 -9.89
C ASP A 583 -15.49 35.23 -10.20
N ALA A 584 -15.91 36.27 -9.47
CA ALA A 584 -15.33 37.59 -9.60
C ALA A 584 -13.86 37.69 -9.10
N GLU A 585 -13.53 36.94 -8.03
CA GLU A 585 -12.16 36.84 -7.53
C GLU A 585 -11.28 36.05 -8.51
N ALA A 586 -11.80 35.00 -9.10
CA ALA A 586 -11.12 34.19 -10.12
C ALA A 586 -10.67 35.03 -11.32
N GLU A 587 -11.54 35.95 -11.80
CA GLU A 587 -11.18 36.87 -12.88
C GLU A 587 -10.03 37.82 -12.47
N GLN A 588 -10.01 38.30 -11.22
CA GLN A 588 -8.91 39.11 -10.73
C GLN A 588 -7.59 38.33 -10.65
N VAL A 589 -7.66 37.06 -10.21
CA VAL A 589 -6.52 36.16 -10.16
C VAL A 589 -6.01 35.82 -11.57
N ARG A 590 -6.89 35.60 -12.54
CA ARG A 590 -6.51 35.41 -13.96
C ARG A 590 -5.80 36.63 -14.51
N ALA A 591 -6.31 37.82 -14.24
CA ALA A 591 -5.68 39.11 -14.62
C ALA A 591 -4.32 39.33 -13.96
N ALA A 592 -4.11 38.82 -12.70
CA ALA A 592 -2.83 38.87 -11.99
C ALA A 592 -1.81 37.82 -12.52
N GLY A 593 -2.18 36.94 -13.46
CA GLY A 593 -1.30 35.92 -14.04
C GLY A 593 -1.57 34.49 -13.56
N GLY A 594 -2.68 34.25 -12.83
CA GLY A 594 -3.05 32.91 -12.33
C GLY A 594 -2.16 32.42 -11.20
N LEU A 595 -2.19 31.11 -10.91
CA LEU A 595 -1.41 30.50 -9.84
C LEU A 595 0.08 30.44 -10.19
N PHE A 596 0.93 30.91 -9.28
CA PHE A 596 2.40 30.81 -9.39
C PHE A 596 2.90 29.62 -8.57
N ILE A 597 3.64 28.72 -9.20
CA ILE A 597 4.29 27.57 -8.56
C ILE A 597 5.76 27.88 -8.33
N ILE A 598 6.21 27.75 -7.08
CA ILE A 598 7.62 27.86 -6.70
C ILE A 598 8.06 26.50 -6.20
N GLY A 599 9.04 25.87 -6.88
CA GLY A 599 9.76 24.72 -6.35
C GLY A 599 11.01 25.17 -5.62
N THR A 600 11.22 24.76 -4.38
CA THR A 600 12.43 25.13 -3.61
C THR A 600 13.62 24.22 -3.88
N GLU A 601 13.36 23.05 -4.48
CA GLU A 601 14.38 22.07 -4.88
C GLU A 601 13.84 21.24 -6.04
N ARG A 602 14.75 20.55 -6.75
CA ARG A 602 14.38 19.48 -7.68
C ARG A 602 14.21 18.18 -6.93
N HIS A 603 13.17 17.44 -7.29
CA HIS A 603 12.90 16.11 -6.73
C HIS A 603 13.79 15.05 -7.39
N GLU A 604 13.81 13.85 -6.79
CA GLU A 604 14.53 12.70 -7.35
C GLU A 604 14.02 12.29 -8.75
N SER A 605 12.76 12.58 -9.06
CA SER A 605 12.16 12.30 -10.35
C SER A 605 11.62 13.57 -11.02
N ARG A 606 11.92 13.73 -12.32
CA ARG A 606 11.37 14.82 -13.18
C ARG A 606 9.85 14.79 -13.23
N ARG A 607 9.27 13.62 -13.07
CA ARG A 607 7.82 13.41 -13.02
C ARG A 607 7.18 14.19 -11.88
N ILE A 608 7.76 14.13 -10.69
CA ILE A 608 7.28 14.86 -9.50
C ILE A 608 7.38 16.38 -9.74
N ASP A 609 8.47 16.86 -10.34
CA ASP A 609 8.60 18.26 -10.72
C ASP A 609 7.50 18.69 -11.69
N ASN A 610 7.18 17.84 -12.67
CA ASN A 610 6.11 18.11 -13.64
C ASN A 610 4.72 18.08 -13.00
N GLN A 611 4.48 17.21 -12.00
CA GLN A 611 3.21 17.21 -11.24
C GLN A 611 3.05 18.48 -10.41
N LEU A 612 4.14 18.97 -9.80
CA LEU A 612 4.11 20.24 -9.09
C LEU A 612 3.79 21.40 -10.04
N ARG A 613 4.49 21.49 -11.19
CA ARG A 613 4.18 22.49 -12.24
C ARG A 613 2.75 22.36 -12.75
N GLY A 614 2.25 21.13 -12.90
CA GLY A 614 0.92 20.82 -13.42
C GLY A 614 -0.25 21.28 -12.55
N ARG A 615 0.02 21.77 -11.32
CA ARG A 615 -1.00 22.40 -10.47
C ARG A 615 -1.46 23.75 -10.96
N SER A 616 -0.71 24.38 -11.86
CA SER A 616 -1.01 25.69 -12.46
C SER A 616 -1.25 25.57 -13.96
N GLY A 617 -2.00 26.52 -14.54
CA GLY A 617 -2.29 26.60 -15.98
C GLY A 617 -3.23 25.52 -16.48
N ARG A 618 -4.33 25.24 -15.75
CA ARG A 618 -5.35 24.23 -16.09
C ARG A 618 -6.42 24.81 -17.00
N GLN A 619 -6.94 24.00 -17.91
CA GLN A 619 -8.05 24.34 -18.82
C GLN A 619 -7.87 25.69 -19.57
N GLY A 620 -6.63 26.02 -19.92
CA GLY A 620 -6.29 27.27 -20.58
C GLY A 620 -6.20 28.50 -19.67
N ASP A 621 -6.25 28.34 -18.34
CA ASP A 621 -5.98 29.42 -17.40
C ASP A 621 -4.50 29.85 -17.47
N PRO A 622 -4.20 31.14 -17.23
CA PRO A 622 -2.84 31.60 -17.07
C PRO A 622 -2.19 31.00 -15.82
N GLY A 623 -0.87 31.01 -15.77
CA GLY A 623 -0.11 30.53 -14.65
C GLY A 623 1.38 30.64 -14.87
N ALA A 624 2.17 30.40 -13.83
CA ALA A 624 3.61 30.43 -13.93
C ALA A 624 4.25 29.36 -13.03
N SER A 625 5.46 28.95 -13.38
CA SER A 625 6.27 28.10 -12.51
C SER A 625 7.75 28.47 -12.57
N ARG A 626 8.44 28.37 -11.44
CA ARG A 626 9.90 28.54 -11.33
C ARG A 626 10.47 27.68 -10.23
N PHE A 627 11.63 27.05 -10.48
CA PHE A 627 12.40 26.37 -9.44
C PHE A 627 13.54 27.27 -8.96
N TYR A 628 13.73 27.30 -7.65
CA TYR A 628 14.80 28.01 -6.95
C TYR A 628 15.69 26.95 -6.29
N LEU A 629 16.93 26.87 -6.71
CA LEU A 629 17.86 25.80 -6.37
C LEU A 629 19.09 26.36 -5.67
N SER A 630 19.73 25.52 -4.84
CA SER A 630 21.03 25.84 -4.24
C SER A 630 22.04 24.74 -4.62
N LEU A 631 23.33 25.12 -4.70
CA LEU A 631 24.42 24.15 -4.86
C LEU A 631 24.57 23.24 -3.63
N GLU A 632 24.05 23.67 -2.48
CA GLU A 632 24.02 22.91 -1.23
C GLU A 632 22.83 21.94 -1.15
N ASP A 633 21.88 21.97 -2.11
CA ASP A 633 20.75 21.04 -2.15
C ASP A 633 21.25 19.62 -2.37
N ASP A 634 20.58 18.64 -1.77
CA ASP A 634 21.01 17.23 -1.74
C ASP A 634 21.31 16.68 -3.13
N LEU A 635 20.44 16.93 -4.11
CA LEU A 635 20.66 16.48 -5.50
C LEU A 635 21.90 17.11 -6.13
N MET A 636 22.18 18.38 -5.85
CA MET A 636 23.37 19.08 -6.36
C MET A 636 24.64 18.58 -5.67
N ARG A 637 24.61 18.40 -4.35
CA ARG A 637 25.73 17.86 -3.56
C ARG A 637 26.14 16.46 -4.03
N LEU A 638 25.16 15.58 -4.29
CA LEU A 638 25.41 14.20 -4.72
C LEU A 638 25.96 14.08 -6.16
N PHE A 639 25.77 15.07 -7.01
CA PHE A 639 26.14 14.99 -8.44
C PHE A 639 27.11 16.09 -8.93
N GLY A 640 27.93 16.61 -8.04
CA GLY A 640 29.07 17.49 -8.40
C GLY A 640 28.85 18.97 -8.13
N GLY A 641 27.99 19.33 -7.17
CA GLY A 641 27.79 20.70 -6.70
C GLY A 641 29.11 21.38 -6.23
N ASP A 642 30.02 20.61 -5.62
CA ASP A 642 31.30 21.12 -5.10
C ASP A 642 32.22 21.69 -6.19
N ARG A 643 32.24 21.11 -7.39
CA ARG A 643 33.03 21.62 -8.52
C ARG A 643 32.47 22.95 -9.02
N VAL A 644 31.15 23.05 -9.09
CA VAL A 644 30.47 24.28 -9.51
C VAL A 644 30.62 25.35 -8.41
N SER A 645 30.53 24.97 -7.13
CA SER A 645 30.74 25.86 -5.99
C SER A 645 32.16 26.45 -5.99
N SER A 646 33.21 25.65 -6.17
CA SER A 646 34.58 26.12 -6.22
C SER A 646 34.85 27.05 -7.43
N LEU A 647 34.19 26.80 -8.56
CA LEU A 647 34.24 27.71 -9.71
C LEU A 647 33.57 29.06 -9.39
N MET A 648 32.43 29.03 -8.68
CA MET A 648 31.76 30.27 -8.26
C MET A 648 32.57 31.07 -7.26
N ASP A 649 33.25 30.41 -6.32
CA ASP A 649 34.17 31.05 -5.39
C ASP A 649 35.29 31.77 -6.13
N THR A 650 35.81 31.13 -7.18
CA THR A 650 36.83 31.72 -8.05
C THR A 650 36.32 32.94 -8.81
N LEU A 651 35.06 32.91 -9.22
CA LEU A 651 34.41 34.01 -9.94
C LEU A 651 33.85 35.10 -9.03
N LYS A 652 33.95 34.94 -7.70
CA LYS A 652 33.43 35.88 -6.66
C LYS A 652 31.99 36.28 -6.89
N ILE A 653 31.13 35.31 -7.21
CA ILE A 653 29.70 35.55 -7.39
C ILE A 653 29.04 35.71 -6.00
N ASP A 654 28.20 36.72 -5.85
CA ASP A 654 27.50 37.05 -4.61
C ASP A 654 26.44 35.98 -4.29
N GLU A 655 26.18 35.72 -3.00
CA GLU A 655 25.26 34.67 -2.55
C GLU A 655 23.80 34.88 -3.00
N ASP A 656 23.39 36.14 -3.13
CA ASP A 656 22.04 36.53 -3.53
C ASP A 656 21.84 36.65 -5.05
N THR A 657 22.91 36.43 -5.85
CA THR A 657 22.82 36.56 -7.30
C THR A 657 22.41 35.24 -7.96
N PRO A 658 21.26 35.15 -8.67
CA PRO A 658 20.85 33.94 -9.36
C PRO A 658 21.73 33.68 -10.59
N ILE A 659 22.07 32.42 -10.78
CA ILE A 659 22.74 31.97 -11.99
C ILE A 659 21.70 31.26 -12.84
N GLU A 660 21.42 31.84 -13.99
CA GLU A 660 20.58 31.25 -15.02
C GLU A 660 21.51 30.67 -16.10
N ASN A 661 22.02 29.45 -15.86
CA ASN A 661 22.90 28.79 -16.84
C ASN A 661 22.28 27.48 -17.31
N ARG A 662 21.99 27.42 -18.62
CA ARG A 662 21.41 26.23 -19.25
C ARG A 662 22.30 24.98 -19.13
N MET A 663 23.61 25.15 -18.97
CA MET A 663 24.53 24.04 -18.79
C MET A 663 24.33 23.37 -17.42
N ILE A 664 24.12 24.15 -16.36
CA ILE A 664 23.86 23.62 -14.99
C ILE A 664 22.50 22.92 -14.98
N THR A 665 21.47 23.54 -15.56
CA THR A 665 20.14 22.90 -15.69
C THR A 665 20.22 21.55 -16.41
N ASN A 666 20.98 21.46 -17.50
CA ASN A 666 21.17 20.19 -18.23
C ASN A 666 21.92 19.14 -17.39
N THR A 667 22.91 19.57 -16.60
CA THR A 667 23.62 18.66 -15.68
C THR A 667 22.68 18.10 -14.63
N LEU A 668 21.83 18.94 -14.06
CA LEU A 668 20.81 18.56 -13.09
C LEU A 668 19.80 17.56 -13.68
N GLU A 669 19.28 17.83 -14.89
CA GLU A 669 18.41 16.89 -15.58
C GLU A 669 19.09 15.54 -15.86
N SER A 670 20.38 15.55 -16.14
CA SER A 670 21.18 14.32 -16.35
C SER A 670 21.35 13.56 -15.02
N ALA A 671 21.53 14.28 -13.92
CA ALA A 671 21.58 13.70 -12.58
C ALA A 671 20.24 13.04 -12.19
N GLN A 672 19.11 13.73 -12.40
CA GLN A 672 17.78 13.16 -12.18
C GLN A 672 17.56 11.91 -13.02
N LYS A 673 17.94 11.91 -14.32
CA LYS A 673 17.82 10.72 -15.17
C LYS A 673 18.65 9.53 -14.67
N LYS A 674 19.85 9.77 -14.13
CA LYS A 674 20.67 8.71 -13.54
C LYS A 674 19.99 8.14 -12.28
N LEU A 675 19.40 9.00 -11.44
CA LEU A 675 18.72 8.59 -10.24
C LEU A 675 17.41 7.83 -10.55
N GLU A 676 16.61 8.32 -11.52
CA GLU A 676 15.45 7.62 -12.06
C GLU A 676 15.84 6.22 -12.56
N GLY A 677 16.88 6.12 -13.37
CA GLY A 677 17.37 4.83 -13.90
C GLY A 677 17.80 3.88 -12.79
N ARG A 678 18.48 4.38 -11.75
CA ARG A 678 18.86 3.58 -10.59
C ARG A 678 17.63 3.10 -9.80
N ASN A 679 16.68 3.98 -9.53
CA ASN A 679 15.47 3.61 -8.84
C ASN A 679 14.65 2.57 -9.63
N PHE A 680 14.64 2.67 -10.95
CA PHE A 680 14.08 1.66 -11.85
C PHE A 680 14.80 0.30 -11.70
N GLU A 681 16.14 0.28 -11.71
CA GLU A 681 16.89 -0.97 -11.53
C GLU A 681 16.64 -1.60 -10.14
N ILE A 682 16.50 -0.80 -9.08
CA ILE A 682 16.14 -1.30 -7.75
C ILE A 682 14.76 -1.97 -7.79
N ARG A 683 13.73 -1.31 -8.35
CA ARG A 683 12.38 -1.90 -8.49
C ARG A 683 12.40 -3.16 -9.36
N LYS A 684 13.15 -3.15 -10.46
CA LYS A 684 13.31 -4.31 -11.35
C LYS A 684 13.99 -5.48 -10.66
N ASN A 685 14.96 -5.21 -9.80
CA ASN A 685 15.61 -6.27 -9.00
C ASN A 685 14.65 -6.84 -7.95
N VAL A 686 13.91 -6.00 -7.23
CA VAL A 686 12.86 -6.48 -6.30
C VAL A 686 11.87 -7.38 -7.03
N LEU A 687 11.42 -6.96 -8.21
CA LEU A 687 10.49 -7.75 -9.03
C LEU A 687 11.08 -9.09 -9.45
N LYS A 688 12.36 -9.16 -9.86
CA LYS A 688 13.00 -10.43 -10.25
C LYS A 688 12.99 -11.48 -9.13
N TYR A 689 13.18 -11.06 -7.88
CA TYR A 689 13.07 -11.94 -6.72
C TYR A 689 11.61 -12.31 -6.43
N ASP A 690 10.69 -11.35 -6.50
CA ASP A 690 9.28 -11.61 -6.26
C ASP A 690 8.62 -12.44 -7.38
N ASP A 691 9.12 -12.39 -8.61
CA ASP A 691 8.63 -13.25 -9.71
C ASP A 691 8.84 -14.75 -9.41
N VAL A 692 9.93 -15.11 -8.71
CA VAL A 692 10.16 -16.49 -8.25
C VAL A 692 9.09 -16.88 -7.24
N MET A 693 8.87 -16.02 -6.23
CA MET A 693 7.82 -16.22 -5.24
C MET A 693 6.42 -16.22 -5.87
N ASN A 694 6.21 -15.39 -6.89
CA ASN A 694 4.91 -15.30 -7.56
C ASN A 694 4.54 -16.59 -8.31
N GLN A 695 5.50 -17.20 -9.00
CA GLN A 695 5.29 -18.49 -9.66
C GLN A 695 4.88 -19.58 -8.66
N GLN A 696 5.55 -19.64 -7.51
CA GLN A 696 5.21 -20.57 -6.42
C GLN A 696 3.84 -20.25 -5.82
N ARG A 697 3.53 -18.95 -5.63
CA ARG A 697 2.23 -18.47 -5.13
C ARG A 697 1.09 -18.87 -6.07
N GLU A 698 1.26 -18.70 -7.37
CA GLU A 698 0.24 -19.07 -8.37
C GLU A 698 -0.07 -20.56 -8.31
N ILE A 699 0.95 -21.42 -8.14
CA ILE A 699 0.76 -22.87 -7.99
C ILE A 699 -0.04 -23.17 -6.72
N ILE A 700 0.42 -22.70 -5.58
CA ILE A 700 -0.21 -22.99 -4.28
C ILE A 700 -1.62 -22.39 -4.20
N CYS A 701 -1.80 -21.11 -4.56
CA CYS A 701 -3.12 -20.47 -4.52
C CYS A 701 -4.08 -21.07 -5.55
N GLY A 702 -3.57 -21.49 -6.72
CA GLY A 702 -4.37 -22.18 -7.74
C GLY A 702 -4.89 -23.54 -7.25
N GLN A 703 -4.04 -24.36 -6.63
CA GLN A 703 -4.44 -25.63 -6.02
C GLN A 703 -5.40 -25.41 -4.85
N ARG A 704 -5.07 -24.45 -3.97
CA ARG A 704 -5.91 -24.05 -2.85
C ARG A 704 -7.31 -23.61 -3.30
N ARG A 705 -7.40 -22.86 -4.41
CA ARG A 705 -8.66 -22.42 -4.99
C ARG A 705 -9.54 -23.60 -5.43
N LYS A 706 -8.99 -24.61 -6.08
CA LYS A 706 -9.75 -25.82 -6.47
C LYS A 706 -10.36 -26.51 -5.25
N VAL A 707 -9.60 -26.63 -4.17
CA VAL A 707 -10.07 -27.20 -2.90
C VAL A 707 -11.20 -26.37 -2.29
N LEU A 708 -11.11 -25.03 -2.36
CA LEU A 708 -12.16 -24.12 -1.89
C LEU A 708 -13.40 -24.14 -2.78
N ASP A 709 -13.24 -24.36 -4.08
CA ASP A 709 -14.35 -24.46 -5.04
C ASP A 709 -15.15 -25.76 -4.88
N GLY A 710 -14.67 -26.69 -4.02
CA GLY A 710 -15.39 -27.90 -3.65
C GLY A 710 -15.11 -29.07 -4.58
N GLU A 711 -13.97 -29.07 -5.30
CA GLU A 711 -13.54 -30.27 -6.03
C GLU A 711 -13.34 -31.43 -5.04
N ASP A 712 -13.75 -32.63 -5.45
CA ASP A 712 -13.49 -33.84 -4.67
C ASP A 712 -12.00 -34.20 -4.74
N ILE A 713 -11.34 -34.05 -3.59
CA ILE A 713 -9.90 -34.27 -3.45
C ILE A 713 -9.54 -35.67 -2.92
N SER A 714 -10.52 -36.55 -2.75
CA SER A 714 -10.27 -37.89 -2.20
C SER A 714 -9.24 -38.66 -3.03
N THR A 715 -9.37 -38.63 -4.35
CA THR A 715 -8.40 -39.27 -5.26
C THR A 715 -7.00 -38.68 -5.10
N GLU A 716 -6.89 -37.36 -4.94
CA GLU A 716 -5.59 -36.69 -4.71
C GLU A 716 -4.99 -37.05 -3.34
N MET A 717 -5.82 -37.17 -2.30
CA MET A 717 -5.36 -37.62 -0.98
C MET A 717 -4.85 -39.06 -1.01
N HIS A 718 -5.54 -39.95 -1.74
CA HIS A 718 -5.06 -41.32 -1.95
C HIS A 718 -3.74 -41.37 -2.74
N LYS A 719 -3.61 -40.53 -3.74
CA LYS A 719 -2.36 -40.38 -4.51
C LYS A 719 -1.23 -39.82 -3.63
N MET A 720 -1.48 -38.80 -2.81
CA MET A 720 -0.51 -38.28 -1.86
C MET A 720 -0.04 -39.35 -0.86
N LEU A 721 -0.95 -40.19 -0.37
CA LEU A 721 -0.59 -41.33 0.48
C LEU A 721 0.34 -42.28 -0.24
N ARG A 722 0.03 -42.62 -1.50
CA ARG A 722 0.86 -43.55 -2.30
C ARG A 722 2.25 -42.96 -2.56
N GLU A 723 2.31 -41.72 -3.04
CA GLU A 723 3.57 -41.04 -3.36
C GLU A 723 4.46 -40.87 -2.11
N ASN A 724 3.88 -40.53 -0.94
CA ASN A 724 4.61 -40.47 0.30
C ASN A 724 5.22 -41.82 0.69
N ILE A 725 4.45 -42.89 0.60
CA ILE A 725 4.92 -44.25 0.94
C ILE A 725 6.03 -44.68 -0.03
N ASP A 726 5.82 -44.49 -1.34
CA ASP A 726 6.81 -44.87 -2.36
C ASP A 726 8.14 -44.10 -2.15
N SER A 727 8.07 -42.75 -1.92
CA SER A 727 9.24 -41.93 -1.64
C SER A 727 9.98 -42.37 -0.36
N SER A 728 9.27 -42.67 0.72
CA SER A 728 9.89 -43.16 1.96
C SER A 728 10.51 -44.55 1.79
N CYS A 729 9.85 -45.44 1.05
CA CYS A 729 10.42 -46.74 0.72
C CYS A 729 11.66 -46.63 -0.16
N ASP A 730 11.68 -45.70 -1.11
CA ASP A 730 12.87 -45.43 -1.95
C ASP A 730 14.03 -44.85 -1.13
N GLN A 731 13.73 -44.05 -0.13
CA GLN A 731 14.74 -43.45 0.74
C GLN A 731 15.33 -44.44 1.73
N PHE A 732 14.49 -45.17 2.48
CA PHE A 732 14.95 -46.06 3.57
C PHE A 732 15.31 -47.47 3.08
N LEU A 733 14.75 -47.93 1.94
CA LEU A 733 15.03 -49.20 1.34
C LEU A 733 15.80 -49.00 0.03
N ALA A 734 16.83 -48.14 0.03
CA ALA A 734 17.61 -47.82 -1.15
C ALA A 734 18.51 -48.96 -1.57
N GLY A 735 18.75 -49.08 -2.88
CA GLY A 735 19.65 -50.11 -3.44
C GLY A 735 18.99 -51.49 -3.62
N ASP A 736 19.73 -52.42 -4.27
CA ASP A 736 19.27 -53.76 -4.59
C ASP A 736 19.65 -54.78 -3.50
N VAL A 737 20.53 -54.43 -2.61
CA VAL A 737 20.99 -55.29 -1.51
C VAL A 737 20.10 -55.11 -0.29
N LYS A 738 19.32 -56.10 0.04
CA LYS A 738 18.30 -56.03 1.12
C LYS A 738 18.90 -55.98 2.52
N ASP A 739 20.16 -56.36 2.69
CA ASP A 739 20.89 -56.21 3.96
C ASP A 739 21.19 -54.74 4.33
N ASP A 740 21.21 -53.86 3.33
CA ASP A 740 21.44 -52.44 3.51
C ASP A 740 20.12 -51.66 3.79
N TRP A 741 18.97 -52.29 3.75
CA TRP A 741 17.69 -51.70 3.96
C TRP A 741 17.43 -51.36 5.44
N ASP A 742 17.13 -50.10 5.75
CA ASP A 742 16.85 -49.66 7.13
C ASP A 742 15.33 -49.77 7.45
N PHE A 743 14.88 -51.00 7.74
CA PHE A 743 13.49 -51.24 8.17
C PHE A 743 13.17 -50.53 9.48
N GLY A 744 14.19 -50.35 10.36
CA GLY A 744 14.02 -49.66 11.62
C GLY A 744 13.74 -48.16 11.45
N ALA A 745 14.41 -47.50 10.49
CA ALA A 745 14.14 -46.12 10.16
C ALA A 745 12.76 -45.95 9.53
N LEU A 746 12.38 -46.80 8.55
CA LEU A 746 11.07 -46.77 7.94
C LEU A 746 9.94 -46.97 8.97
N ARG A 747 10.13 -47.91 9.92
CA ARG A 747 9.17 -48.13 11.00
C ARG A 747 9.04 -46.91 11.90
N ARG A 748 10.14 -46.32 12.32
CA ARG A 748 10.13 -45.09 13.17
C ARG A 748 9.46 -43.91 12.47
N HIS A 749 9.65 -43.78 11.16
CA HIS A 749 9.03 -42.73 10.36
C HIS A 749 7.50 -42.81 10.39
N TYR A 750 6.96 -44.05 10.27
CA TYR A 750 5.51 -44.28 10.22
C TYR A 750 4.90 -44.64 11.59
N LEU A 751 5.67 -44.66 12.67
CA LEU A 751 5.22 -45.08 13.98
C LEU A 751 4.05 -44.22 14.50
N GLY A 752 2.97 -44.89 14.91
CA GLY A 752 1.78 -44.27 15.48
C GLY A 752 0.73 -43.79 14.45
N TRP A 753 0.97 -43.95 13.15
CA TRP A 753 -0.04 -43.66 12.12
C TRP A 753 -0.19 -44.71 11.00
N LEU A 754 0.87 -45.36 10.59
CA LEU A 754 0.82 -46.49 9.65
C LEU A 754 1.51 -47.75 10.16
N THR A 755 2.43 -47.62 11.12
CA THR A 755 3.17 -48.75 11.72
C THR A 755 3.04 -48.75 13.22
N THR A 756 3.26 -49.91 13.83
CA THR A 756 3.42 -50.16 15.25
C THR A 756 4.85 -50.59 15.55
N GLU A 757 5.21 -50.72 16.83
CA GLU A 757 6.55 -51.20 17.21
C GLU A 757 6.82 -52.62 16.78
N GLU A 758 5.78 -53.43 16.51
CA GLU A 758 5.88 -54.85 16.09
C GLU A 758 6.00 -55.07 14.59
N ASP A 759 5.78 -54.01 13.77
CA ASP A 759 5.80 -54.08 12.32
C ASP A 759 7.22 -54.03 11.74
N LEU A 760 7.37 -54.50 10.52
CA LEU A 760 8.62 -54.43 9.72
C LEU A 760 9.84 -55.06 10.41
N HIS A 761 9.63 -56.13 11.21
CA HIS A 761 10.68 -56.93 11.76
C HIS A 761 10.91 -58.14 10.83
N TYR A 762 11.85 -57.99 9.90
CA TYR A 762 12.23 -59.05 8.97
C TYR A 762 13.58 -59.62 9.32
N THR A 763 13.75 -60.93 9.19
CA THR A 763 15.00 -61.62 9.34
C THR A 763 15.57 -61.95 7.97
N VAL A 764 16.87 -62.30 7.92
CA VAL A 764 17.53 -62.69 6.64
C VAL A 764 16.78 -63.83 5.90
N ALA A 765 16.05 -64.69 6.64
CA ALA A 765 15.24 -65.75 6.09
C ALA A 765 14.00 -65.24 5.34
N ASP A 766 13.52 -64.04 5.67
CA ASP A 766 12.34 -63.44 5.08
C ASP A 766 12.66 -62.66 3.77
N PHE A 767 13.95 -62.43 3.49
CA PHE A 767 14.36 -61.48 2.41
C PHE A 767 13.96 -61.98 1.02
N ASP A 768 13.87 -63.30 0.79
CA ASP A 768 13.42 -63.85 -0.51
C ASP A 768 11.94 -63.55 -0.80
N ALA A 769 11.13 -63.42 0.23
CA ALA A 769 9.69 -63.21 0.15
C ALA A 769 9.26 -61.73 0.08
N ILE A 770 10.15 -60.79 0.45
CA ILE A 770 9.83 -59.35 0.52
C ILE A 770 10.43 -58.59 -0.66
N SER A 771 9.68 -57.59 -1.14
CA SER A 771 10.12 -56.62 -2.13
C SER A 771 9.76 -55.21 -1.65
N ARG A 772 10.52 -54.21 -2.11
CA ARG A 772 10.24 -52.81 -1.81
C ARG A 772 8.78 -52.47 -2.15
N LYS A 773 8.34 -52.85 -3.34
CA LYS A 773 6.95 -52.65 -3.79
C LYS A 773 5.94 -53.40 -2.90
N GLY A 774 6.25 -54.59 -2.44
CA GLY A 774 5.35 -55.35 -1.55
C GLY A 774 5.17 -54.68 -0.19
N ILE A 775 6.25 -54.09 0.36
CA ILE A 775 6.19 -53.31 1.61
C ILE A 775 5.38 -52.02 1.38
N ALA A 776 5.61 -51.33 0.28
CA ALA A 776 4.86 -50.10 -0.07
C ALA A 776 3.36 -50.42 -0.28
N ASP A 777 3.02 -51.51 -0.95
CA ASP A 777 1.62 -51.96 -1.15
C ASP A 777 0.96 -52.31 0.20
N GLN A 778 1.67 -53.00 1.09
CA GLN A 778 1.17 -53.32 2.43
C GLN A 778 0.88 -52.08 3.29
N LEU A 779 1.77 -51.08 3.26
CA LEU A 779 1.57 -49.81 3.98
C LEU A 779 0.41 -49.02 3.37
N TYR A 780 0.30 -49.02 2.04
CA TYR A 780 -0.78 -48.33 1.34
C TYR A 780 -2.16 -48.97 1.64
N ASP A 781 -2.26 -50.28 1.58
CA ASP A 781 -3.51 -51.01 1.90
C ASP A 781 -3.96 -50.78 3.33
N ARG A 782 -3.01 -50.68 4.28
CA ARG A 782 -3.28 -50.33 5.68
C ARG A 782 -3.81 -48.89 5.79
N GLY A 783 -3.19 -47.95 5.10
CA GLY A 783 -3.65 -46.54 5.07
C GLY A 783 -5.05 -46.42 4.47
N MET A 784 -5.30 -47.07 3.36
CA MET A 784 -6.61 -47.13 2.71
C MET A 784 -7.68 -47.75 3.60
N LYS A 785 -7.34 -48.80 4.37
CA LYS A 785 -8.24 -49.40 5.34
C LYS A 785 -8.63 -48.38 6.45
N ILE A 786 -7.67 -47.66 7.01
CA ILE A 786 -7.93 -46.63 8.03
C ILE A 786 -8.86 -45.58 7.48
N LEU A 787 -8.64 -45.10 6.24
CA LEU A 787 -9.50 -44.11 5.59
C LEU A 787 -10.92 -44.65 5.36
N SER A 788 -11.05 -45.90 4.86
CA SER A 788 -12.35 -46.55 4.66
C SER A 788 -13.11 -46.73 5.98
N ASP A 789 -12.44 -47.17 7.04
CA ASP A 789 -13.03 -47.32 8.37
C ASP A 789 -13.52 -45.99 8.93
N LYS A 790 -12.79 -44.89 8.70
CA LYS A 790 -13.19 -43.53 9.05
C LYS A 790 -14.38 -43.04 8.24
N GLU A 791 -14.40 -43.32 6.93
CA GLU A 791 -15.52 -42.94 6.06
C GLU A 791 -16.80 -43.68 6.44
N GLN A 792 -16.70 -44.97 6.80
CA GLN A 792 -17.85 -45.71 7.34
C GLN A 792 -18.32 -45.19 8.68
N ARG A 793 -17.41 -44.71 9.55
CA ARG A 793 -17.74 -44.19 10.87
C ARG A 793 -18.37 -42.80 10.82
N TYR A 794 -17.88 -41.88 10.00
CA TYR A 794 -18.27 -40.48 9.97
C TYR A 794 -19.24 -40.12 8.82
N GLY A 795 -19.27 -40.94 7.79
CA GLY A 795 -20.01 -40.70 6.54
C GLY A 795 -19.20 -39.90 5.52
N ALA A 796 -19.47 -40.11 4.24
CA ALA A 796 -18.71 -39.50 3.13
C ALA A 796 -18.71 -37.94 3.16
N PRO A 797 -19.81 -37.22 3.47
CA PRO A 797 -19.76 -35.74 3.50
C PRO A 797 -18.80 -35.18 4.54
N ILE A 798 -18.75 -35.78 5.73
CA ILE A 798 -17.85 -35.33 6.81
C ILE A 798 -16.40 -35.71 6.44
N MET A 799 -16.20 -36.82 5.80
CA MET A 799 -14.86 -37.23 5.36
C MET A 799 -14.29 -36.28 4.30
N ARG A 800 -15.08 -35.88 3.31
CA ARG A 800 -14.67 -34.87 2.31
C ARG A 800 -14.30 -33.56 2.97
N GLU A 801 -15.07 -33.13 3.97
CA GLU A 801 -14.77 -31.90 4.73
C GLU A 801 -13.49 -32.04 5.57
N LEU A 802 -13.24 -33.21 6.17
CA LEU A 802 -11.97 -33.47 6.87
C LEU A 802 -10.76 -33.41 5.97
N GLU A 803 -10.83 -34.06 4.80
CA GLU A 803 -9.78 -34.04 3.78
C GLU A 803 -9.46 -32.58 3.39
N ARG A 804 -10.50 -31.79 3.12
CA ARG A 804 -10.39 -30.37 2.78
C ARG A 804 -9.69 -29.57 3.91
N ILE A 805 -10.15 -29.72 5.14
CA ILE A 805 -9.58 -28.97 6.29
C ILE A 805 -8.15 -29.40 6.59
N CYS A 806 -7.84 -30.70 6.52
CA CYS A 806 -6.49 -31.21 6.76
C CYS A 806 -5.51 -30.64 5.73
N LEU A 807 -5.88 -30.71 4.45
CA LEU A 807 -5.03 -30.18 3.38
C LEU A 807 -4.83 -28.67 3.51
N LEU A 808 -5.90 -27.89 3.66
CA LEU A 808 -5.80 -26.43 3.78
C LEU A 808 -4.95 -25.99 4.99
N LYS A 809 -5.10 -26.63 6.15
CA LYS A 809 -4.28 -26.32 7.33
C LYS A 809 -2.80 -26.61 7.13
N CYS A 810 -2.47 -27.71 6.46
CA CYS A 810 -1.07 -28.02 6.17
C CYS A 810 -0.49 -27.06 5.14
N VAL A 811 -1.23 -26.79 4.06
CA VAL A 811 -0.82 -25.83 3.02
C VAL A 811 -0.60 -24.46 3.64
N ASP A 812 -1.58 -23.92 4.38
CA ASP A 812 -1.48 -22.57 4.92
C ASP A 812 -0.28 -22.42 5.87
N ARG A 813 -0.06 -23.39 6.75
CA ARG A 813 1.06 -23.35 7.69
C ARG A 813 2.40 -23.42 6.97
N MET A 814 2.58 -24.39 6.07
CA MET A 814 3.87 -24.60 5.41
C MET A 814 4.19 -23.53 4.39
N TRP A 815 3.16 -22.99 3.73
CA TRP A 815 3.32 -21.85 2.85
C TRP A 815 3.79 -20.59 3.61
N MET A 816 3.23 -20.29 4.79
CA MET A 816 3.69 -19.19 5.63
C MET A 816 5.14 -19.38 6.10
N ASP A 817 5.51 -20.61 6.50
CA ASP A 817 6.89 -20.92 6.86
C ASP A 817 7.84 -20.79 5.65
N HIS A 818 7.39 -21.19 4.47
CA HIS A 818 8.17 -21.08 3.24
C HIS A 818 8.41 -19.61 2.82
N ILE A 819 7.41 -18.75 2.93
CA ILE A 819 7.57 -17.30 2.67
C ILE A 819 8.70 -16.73 3.54
N ASP A 820 8.71 -17.08 4.83
CA ASP A 820 9.72 -16.63 5.78
C ASP A 820 11.12 -17.17 5.43
N ASN A 821 11.21 -18.46 5.08
CA ASN A 821 12.46 -19.07 4.66
C ASN A 821 13.02 -18.44 3.36
N MET A 822 12.16 -18.12 2.41
CA MET A 822 12.54 -17.44 1.18
C MET A 822 13.00 -16.00 1.42
N ASP A 823 12.42 -15.29 2.37
CA ASP A 823 12.90 -13.97 2.79
C ASP A 823 14.31 -14.07 3.43
N GLN A 824 14.56 -15.09 4.27
CA GLN A 824 15.89 -15.34 4.84
C GLN A 824 16.91 -15.71 3.75
N LEU A 825 16.53 -16.54 2.79
CA LEU A 825 17.39 -16.88 1.66
C LEU A 825 17.76 -15.63 0.86
N ARG A 826 16.81 -14.73 0.61
CA ARG A 826 17.04 -13.47 -0.13
C ARG A 826 18.10 -12.59 0.55
N GLN A 827 18.10 -12.53 1.88
CA GLN A 827 19.08 -11.74 2.63
C GLN A 827 20.51 -12.30 2.49
N GLY A 828 20.66 -13.63 2.49
CA GLY A 828 21.96 -14.28 2.41
C GLY A 828 22.52 -14.46 0.99
N ILE A 829 21.65 -14.52 -0.03
CA ILE A 829 22.02 -14.93 -1.39
C ILE A 829 22.94 -13.92 -2.10
N ALA A 830 22.90 -12.64 -1.71
CA ALA A 830 23.73 -11.58 -2.29
C ALA A 830 25.21 -11.85 -2.12
N LEU A 831 25.63 -12.57 -1.07
CA LEU A 831 27.02 -12.94 -0.82
C LEU A 831 27.60 -13.88 -1.89
N ARG A 832 26.75 -14.61 -2.62
CA ARG A 832 27.19 -15.49 -3.71
C ARG A 832 27.68 -14.73 -4.93
N GLY A 833 27.32 -13.45 -5.06
CA GLY A 833 27.88 -12.56 -6.07
C GLY A 833 29.40 -12.44 -6.00
N TYR A 834 30.02 -12.58 -4.83
CA TYR A 834 31.47 -12.64 -4.68
C TYR A 834 32.10 -13.88 -5.35
N GLY A 835 31.31 -14.96 -5.51
CA GLY A 835 31.71 -16.16 -6.24
C GLY A 835 31.44 -16.11 -7.75
N GLN A 836 31.18 -14.94 -8.33
CA GLN A 836 30.84 -14.71 -9.74
C GLN A 836 29.56 -15.45 -10.20
N LYS A 837 28.66 -15.78 -9.28
CA LYS A 837 27.37 -16.35 -9.58
C LYS A 837 26.29 -15.24 -9.57
N ASP A 838 25.32 -15.33 -10.47
CA ASP A 838 24.17 -14.39 -10.44
C ASP A 838 23.27 -14.72 -9.25
N PRO A 839 23.14 -13.79 -8.27
CA PRO A 839 22.34 -14.04 -7.07
C PRO A 839 20.86 -14.37 -7.36
N VAL A 840 20.29 -13.82 -8.44
CA VAL A 840 18.88 -14.12 -8.80
C VAL A 840 18.72 -15.54 -9.32
N VAL A 841 19.72 -16.03 -10.08
CA VAL A 841 19.72 -17.42 -10.58
C VAL A 841 19.87 -18.41 -9.45
N GLU A 842 20.81 -18.14 -8.51
CA GLU A 842 21.00 -19.00 -7.33
C GLU A 842 19.74 -18.98 -6.43
N TYR A 843 19.14 -17.81 -6.22
CA TYR A 843 17.88 -17.67 -5.47
C TYR A 843 16.75 -18.50 -6.10
N ARG A 844 16.68 -18.52 -7.44
CA ARG A 844 15.70 -19.33 -8.16
C ARG A 844 15.93 -20.83 -7.94
N ILE A 845 17.17 -21.30 -8.07
CA ILE A 845 17.52 -22.71 -7.92
C ILE A 845 17.20 -23.19 -6.50
N GLU A 846 17.77 -22.53 -5.49
CA GLU A 846 17.54 -22.91 -4.08
C GLU A 846 16.08 -22.73 -3.67
N GLY A 847 15.42 -21.67 -4.17
CA GLY A 847 14.00 -21.44 -3.90
C GLY A 847 13.09 -22.52 -4.49
N PHE A 848 13.43 -23.11 -5.63
CA PHE A 848 12.69 -24.25 -6.15
C PHE A 848 12.95 -25.53 -5.35
N ASP A 849 14.20 -25.79 -4.94
CA ASP A 849 14.51 -26.94 -4.08
C ASP A 849 13.76 -26.86 -2.74
N MET A 850 13.70 -25.66 -2.14
CA MET A 850 12.94 -25.39 -0.91
C MET A 850 11.43 -25.56 -1.13
N PHE A 851 10.92 -25.14 -2.29
CA PHE A 851 9.52 -25.28 -2.64
C PHE A 851 9.12 -26.75 -2.80
N ASP A 852 9.94 -27.57 -3.48
CA ASP A 852 9.70 -29.00 -3.65
C ASP A 852 9.70 -29.71 -2.28
N GLN A 853 10.65 -29.40 -1.39
CA GLN A 853 10.68 -29.90 -0.01
C GLN A 853 9.43 -29.50 0.77
N MET A 854 8.93 -28.26 0.60
CA MET A 854 7.68 -27.83 1.22
C MET A 854 6.48 -28.64 0.69
N VAL A 855 6.40 -28.87 -0.63
CA VAL A 855 5.31 -29.66 -1.23
C VAL A 855 5.31 -31.10 -0.70
N ASP A 856 6.49 -31.72 -0.57
CA ASP A 856 6.61 -33.06 0.02
C ASP A 856 6.19 -33.06 1.50
N SER A 857 6.57 -32.04 2.24
CA SER A 857 6.15 -31.87 3.64
C SER A 857 4.63 -31.65 3.78
N ILE A 858 4.00 -30.91 2.83
CA ILE A 858 2.53 -30.76 2.77
C ILE A 858 1.87 -32.13 2.55
N ARG A 859 2.38 -32.93 1.60
CA ARG A 859 1.87 -34.28 1.31
C ARG A 859 1.91 -35.16 2.55
N GLU A 860 3.07 -35.27 3.17
CA GLU A 860 3.26 -36.09 4.38
C GLU A 860 2.36 -35.62 5.52
N SER A 861 2.39 -34.33 5.85
CA SER A 861 1.64 -33.80 6.99
C SER A 861 0.14 -33.86 6.79
N SER A 862 -0.36 -33.67 5.56
CA SER A 862 -1.78 -33.76 5.24
C SER A 862 -2.30 -35.20 5.41
N VAL A 863 -1.57 -36.16 4.89
CA VAL A 863 -1.91 -37.58 5.03
C VAL A 863 -1.82 -38.03 6.49
N LYS A 864 -0.74 -37.68 7.18
CA LYS A 864 -0.55 -37.99 8.60
C LYS A 864 -1.66 -37.41 9.46
N MET A 865 -2.02 -36.11 9.22
CA MET A 865 -3.12 -35.47 9.94
C MET A 865 -4.44 -36.17 9.69
N LEU A 866 -4.75 -36.54 8.42
CA LEU A 866 -5.98 -37.20 8.04
C LEU A 866 -6.08 -38.61 8.66
N LEU A 867 -4.98 -39.34 8.71
CA LEU A 867 -4.93 -40.69 9.31
C LEU A 867 -4.98 -40.67 10.84
N THR A 868 -4.51 -39.58 11.50
CA THR A 868 -4.45 -39.51 12.96
C THR A 868 -5.63 -38.76 13.60
N ILE A 869 -6.28 -37.83 12.89
CA ILE A 869 -7.37 -37.01 13.43
C ILE A 869 -8.58 -37.87 13.81
N GLU A 870 -9.13 -37.66 15.00
CA GLU A 870 -10.40 -38.24 15.45
C GLU A 870 -11.40 -37.16 15.80
N ILE A 871 -12.61 -37.27 15.26
CA ILE A 871 -13.72 -36.37 15.64
C ILE A 871 -14.28 -36.86 16.97
N ARG A 872 -14.05 -36.08 18.03
CA ARG A 872 -14.78 -36.29 19.28
C ARG A 872 -16.19 -35.76 19.08
N GLN A 873 -17.21 -36.63 19.09
CA GLN A 873 -18.58 -36.20 19.25
C GLN A 873 -18.65 -35.42 20.58
N ALA A 874 -19.14 -34.19 20.51
CA ALA A 874 -19.36 -33.37 21.70
C ALA A 874 -20.45 -34.05 22.57
N GLY A 875 -20.01 -35.00 23.37
CA GLY A 875 -20.75 -35.33 24.59
C GLY A 875 -20.82 -34.04 25.40
N ALA A 876 -21.98 -33.77 25.99
CA ALA A 876 -22.30 -32.56 26.73
C ALA A 876 -21.07 -31.94 27.38
N ALA A 877 -20.65 -30.76 26.87
CA ALA A 877 -19.46 -30.08 27.34
C ALA A 877 -19.48 -30.01 28.88
N PRO A 878 -18.46 -30.48 29.59
CA PRO A 878 -18.35 -30.21 31.00
C PRO A 878 -18.41 -28.68 31.14
N LYS A 879 -19.33 -28.16 31.93
CA LYS A 879 -19.38 -26.74 32.30
C LYS A 879 -18.00 -26.41 32.89
N ARG A 880 -17.15 -25.79 32.09
CA ARG A 880 -15.95 -25.16 32.60
C ARG A 880 -16.40 -23.98 33.45
N GLU A 881 -16.30 -24.10 34.75
CA GLU A 881 -16.28 -22.92 35.61
C GLU A 881 -15.11 -22.03 35.16
N GLN A 882 -15.40 -20.79 34.81
CA GLN A 882 -14.40 -19.80 34.50
C GLN A 882 -13.55 -19.52 35.75
N VAL A 883 -12.36 -20.11 35.82
CA VAL A 883 -11.42 -19.92 36.93
C VAL A 883 -10.47 -18.76 36.70
N ALA A 884 -10.51 -18.09 35.54
CA ALA A 884 -9.69 -16.90 35.27
C ALA A 884 -10.49 -15.83 34.51
N LYS A 885 -10.65 -14.66 35.11
CA LYS A 885 -11.04 -13.45 34.40
C LYS A 885 -9.86 -12.94 33.62
N PRO A 886 -9.98 -12.60 32.32
CA PRO A 886 -8.90 -11.96 31.60
C PRO A 886 -8.67 -10.55 32.14
N THR A 887 -7.49 -10.32 32.71
CA THR A 887 -6.96 -8.98 32.94
C THR A 887 -6.11 -8.62 31.74
N GLY A 888 -6.60 -7.73 30.90
CA GLY A 888 -5.83 -7.20 29.78
C GLY A 888 -6.77 -6.63 28.70
N GLU A 889 -6.76 -5.33 28.59
CA GLU A 889 -7.41 -4.59 27.51
C GLU A 889 -6.82 -5.01 26.18
N GLY A 890 -7.59 -5.71 25.38
CA GLY A 890 -7.31 -6.03 24.00
C GLY A 890 -8.60 -5.87 23.21
N PHE A 891 -8.57 -4.96 22.29
CA PHE A 891 -9.60 -4.61 21.33
C PHE A 891 -10.19 -5.86 20.65
N VAL A 892 -11.49 -6.10 20.78
CA VAL A 892 -12.23 -7.12 20.04
C VAL A 892 -13.35 -6.44 19.26
N PRO A 893 -13.42 -6.60 17.92
CA PRO A 893 -14.58 -6.13 17.16
C PRO A 893 -15.81 -6.97 17.50
N GLY A 894 -16.89 -6.30 17.84
CA GLY A 894 -18.16 -6.95 18.19
C GLY A 894 -18.91 -7.45 16.97
N ASN A 895 -19.34 -8.71 17.03
CA ASN A 895 -20.41 -9.22 16.16
C ASN A 895 -21.75 -9.06 16.87
N GLY A 896 -22.61 -8.25 16.28
CA GLY A 896 -24.01 -8.13 16.71
C GLY A 896 -24.87 -9.21 16.06
N ALA A 897 -25.62 -9.93 16.86
CA ALA A 897 -26.82 -10.65 16.42
C ALA A 897 -28.02 -10.19 17.22
N PRO A 898 -29.21 -10.09 16.65
CA PRO A 898 -30.37 -9.41 17.26
C PRO A 898 -31.22 -10.27 18.15
N GLY A 899 -31.59 -9.70 19.28
CA GLY A 899 -32.88 -9.98 19.94
C GLY A 899 -32.89 -10.89 21.12
N ALA A 900 -32.84 -10.33 22.37
CA ALA A 900 -33.63 -10.75 23.48
C ALA A 900 -33.76 -9.61 24.52
N LYS A 901 -34.97 -9.41 24.98
CA LYS A 901 -35.39 -8.31 25.84
C LYS A 901 -34.86 -8.41 27.28
N GLY A 902 -34.39 -7.32 27.79
CA GLY A 902 -34.59 -6.70 29.08
C GLY A 902 -34.30 -7.46 30.39
N ALA A 903 -33.26 -7.00 31.10
CA ALA A 903 -33.21 -6.98 32.56
C ALA A 903 -32.22 -5.88 33.03
N PRO A 904 -32.30 -5.28 34.21
CA PRO A 904 -31.93 -3.90 34.48
C PRO A 904 -30.43 -3.68 34.72
N HIS A 905 -29.99 -2.49 34.37
CA HIS A 905 -28.65 -1.94 34.56
C HIS A 905 -28.17 -1.96 36.01
N GLY A 906 -27.07 -2.69 36.27
CA GLY A 906 -26.24 -2.52 37.44
C GLY A 906 -25.21 -1.43 37.21
N GLN A 907 -25.08 -0.50 38.16
CA GLN A 907 -24.14 0.63 38.12
C GLN A 907 -22.67 0.16 38.04
N PRO A 908 -21.76 0.92 37.46
CA PRO A 908 -20.34 0.57 37.33
C PRO A 908 -19.69 0.59 38.74
N VAL A 909 -19.04 -0.51 39.11
CA VAL A 909 -18.26 -0.64 40.34
C VAL A 909 -16.96 0.13 40.19
N ARG A 910 -16.80 1.23 40.93
CA ARG A 910 -15.54 1.95 41.05
C ARG A 910 -14.50 1.08 41.77
N VAL A 911 -13.43 0.67 41.09
CA VAL A 911 -12.28 0.03 41.72
C VAL A 911 -11.45 1.09 42.43
N ILE A 912 -11.50 1.12 43.76
CA ILE A 912 -10.65 1.99 44.59
C ILE A 912 -9.27 1.34 44.70
N LYS A 913 -8.24 1.99 44.16
CA LYS A 913 -6.84 1.60 44.38
C LYS A 913 -6.44 1.96 45.81
N ILE A 914 -6.23 0.96 46.66
CA ILE A 914 -5.85 1.13 48.06
C ILE A 914 -4.32 1.14 48.17
N GLY A 915 -3.77 2.20 48.70
CA GLY A 915 -2.33 2.33 48.92
C GLY A 915 -1.84 1.48 50.08
N ARG A 916 -0.57 1.08 50.07
CA ARG A 916 0.08 0.22 51.09
C ARG A 916 -0.09 0.71 52.55
N ASN A 917 -0.25 2.03 52.73
CA ASN A 917 -0.39 2.67 54.02
C ASN A 917 -1.82 3.09 54.38
N ASP A 918 -2.78 2.89 53.51
CA ASP A 918 -4.20 3.21 53.71
C ASP A 918 -4.89 2.21 54.64
N PRO A 919 -5.94 2.58 55.37
CA PRO A 919 -6.67 1.66 56.20
C PRO A 919 -7.35 0.57 55.38
N CYS A 920 -7.28 -0.69 55.86
CA CYS A 920 -7.90 -1.81 55.18
C CYS A 920 -9.43 -1.67 55.16
N PRO A 921 -10.13 -1.91 54.04
CA PRO A 921 -11.60 -1.81 53.94
C PRO A 921 -12.37 -2.83 54.80
N CYS A 922 -11.68 -3.78 55.41
CA CYS A 922 -12.31 -4.75 56.32
C CYS A 922 -12.82 -4.15 57.61
N GLY A 923 -12.56 -2.87 57.90
CA GLY A 923 -13.00 -2.16 59.12
C GLY A 923 -12.12 -2.44 60.36
N SER A 924 -10.99 -3.13 60.24
CA SER A 924 -10.09 -3.45 61.36
C SER A 924 -9.27 -2.26 61.85
N GLY A 925 -9.29 -1.11 61.21
CA GLY A 925 -8.45 0.07 61.55
C GLY A 925 -6.96 -0.12 61.29
N LEU A 926 -6.52 -1.30 60.80
CA LEU A 926 -5.15 -1.57 60.44
C LEU A 926 -4.82 -1.07 59.01
N LYS A 927 -3.57 -0.61 58.83
CA LYS A 927 -3.07 -0.27 57.50
C LYS A 927 -3.07 -1.51 56.60
N TRP A 928 -3.34 -1.34 55.29
CA TRP A 928 -3.41 -2.41 54.30
C TRP A 928 -2.27 -3.43 54.40
N LYS A 929 -1.02 -2.96 54.52
CA LYS A 929 0.16 -3.82 54.65
C LYS A 929 0.26 -4.63 55.95
N LYS A 930 -0.52 -4.30 56.95
CA LYS A 930 -0.51 -4.97 58.31
C LYS A 930 -1.80 -5.74 58.58
N CYS A 931 -2.75 -5.76 57.67
CA CYS A 931 -4.01 -6.45 57.83
C CYS A 931 -3.95 -7.85 57.21
N THR A 932 -4.34 -8.88 57.93
CA THR A 932 -4.38 -10.28 57.48
C THR A 932 -5.77 -10.81 57.22
N CYS A 933 -6.72 -9.95 56.90
CA CYS A 933 -8.11 -10.35 56.67
C CYS A 933 -8.26 -11.21 55.40
N ALA A 934 -8.84 -12.40 55.49
CA ALA A 934 -9.03 -13.32 54.34
C ALA A 934 -9.90 -12.76 53.22
N LYS A 935 -10.72 -11.73 53.49
CA LYS A 935 -11.62 -11.13 52.48
C LYS A 935 -10.91 -10.28 51.44
N TYR A 936 -9.79 -9.62 51.80
CA TYR A 936 -9.04 -8.71 50.94
C TYR A 936 -7.56 -9.08 50.77
N HIS A 937 -7.03 -10.04 51.57
CA HIS A 937 -5.69 -10.61 51.49
C HIS A 937 -5.83 -12.13 51.35
N PRO A 938 -5.99 -12.67 50.10
CA PRO A 938 -6.01 -14.12 49.92
C PRO A 938 -4.66 -14.72 50.30
N GLU A 939 -4.64 -15.85 50.94
CA GLU A 939 -3.43 -16.57 51.43
C GLU A 939 -2.44 -16.79 50.27
N GLY A 940 -1.23 -16.26 50.45
CA GLY A 940 -0.14 -16.50 49.50
C GLY A 940 0.81 -15.32 49.18
N THR A 941 0.55 -14.11 49.67
CA THR A 941 1.48 -12.98 49.45
C THR A 941 2.15 -12.54 50.76
N SER A 942 3.06 -13.37 51.28
CA SER A 942 4.07 -12.91 52.22
C SER A 942 5.23 -12.27 51.40
N THR A 943 5.29 -10.95 51.39
CA THR A 943 6.51 -10.26 50.98
C THR A 943 7.48 -10.27 52.16
N ASN A 944 8.47 -11.17 52.11
CA ASN A 944 9.71 -10.98 52.84
C ASN A 944 10.55 -9.94 52.10
N GLU A 945 10.89 -8.88 52.77
CA GLU A 945 12.13 -8.18 53.08
C GLU A 945 13.23 -8.19 52.00
N ASN A 946 13.61 -7.09 51.43
CA ASN A 946 14.60 -6.05 51.81
C ASN A 946 14.54 -4.91 50.78
#